data_9c1b3ded0341e7e277b5e289a4618bf2
#
_entry.id   9c1b3ded0341e7e277b5e289a4618bf2
#
_cell.length_a   1.000
_cell.length_b   1.000
_cell.length_c   1.000
_cell.angle_alpha   90.00
_cell.angle_beta   90.00
_cell.angle_gamma   90.00
#
_symmetry.space_group_name_H-M   'P 1'
#
loop_
_entity.id
_entity.type
_entity.pdbx_description
1 polymer ?
#
loop_
_entity_poly.entity_id
_entity_poly.type
_entity_poly.pdbx_seq_one_letter_code
_entity_poly.pdbx_strand_id
1 'polypeptide(L)'
;MVKKGFLLIAVMLLSVRFFAQEVSQHDPKVGLVLSGGGAKGLAHIGALKAIDEAGIRVDYIGGTSMGAIVGALYATGYAPSQLDSIFKETNFDVLLQDKVPRTAMSFYEKQSHERYALTLPFDKFKVSFPTSLSKGQNLYNLLSRLLFDYNHTEDFNELPIPFFCMATDVETGEQIKLDKGYLPRAIAASAAIPSFFEPVPYGERLLIDGGVNNNYPVDEVIAMGTDIIIGIDVQDSLATRENLNSAIDVLTQINFYNTINDMKEKLKKTDLHIRPDIKGFNMMSFSKGSVIIENGYEAAKMKMPQLDSIARLQIKKPEKRLSIKLRDSFLIDKLALEGNKKYTRAYIKGKLRYTTEELTAFDDLEQGMSNLMATNNFNGIKYELRPNRKGYALTLPISESHNEMLLRMGVHYDGLYKSAALFGITKKHLFFNDDVLYFDFIMGDNVRYDFEYYLDKGFYWSFGVKSRFNYFEKDIDYDFLPESLAEQFPDLNSLDVKLSDVTNQIYMQTVLREEFTFGVGLEHKFLKAQTETITDDNGDDMVLESHDYFSSYGFLKFDSLDDKYFPSKGFFFDGDFHLYLFGSNFDGNFSQFSIAKAKTGFAVPITHNISFDLFTEGGFKFGSTETRALDFVLGGYGNDFINNISPFLGYDYISFGGDSYVKGTFNADWEFVKKNHLNFTVNYANAGENIFERGEWFTLPDYSGYSIGYGYESFVGPAQVKFNWSPEVEESFLTFSIGYWF
;
A
#
# COMPACT_ATOMS: atom_id res chain seq x y z
N MET A 1 -32.84 -62.44 71.01
CA MET A 1 -33.56 -61.80 69.91
C MET A 1 -33.02 -60.37 69.55
N VAL A 2 -32.50 -59.66 70.54
CA VAL A 2 -32.05 -58.23 70.34
C VAL A 2 -30.80 -58.09 69.41
N LYS A 3 -29.86 -59.04 69.42
CA LYS A 3 -28.62 -58.98 68.53
C LYS A 3 -28.87 -59.18 67.05
N LYS A 4 -29.97 -59.86 66.65
CA LYS A 4 -30.29 -60.02 65.21
C LYS A 4 -31.02 -58.83 64.65
N GLY A 5 -31.71 -58.02 65.44
CA GLY A 5 -32.34 -56.80 65.00
C GLY A 5 -31.35 -55.66 64.77
N PHE A 6 -30.26 -55.59 65.54
CA PHE A 6 -29.23 -54.57 65.36
C PHE A 6 -28.40 -54.82 64.10
N LEU A 7 -28.19 -56.10 63.72
CA LEU A 7 -27.47 -56.48 62.51
C LEU A 7 -28.30 -56.13 61.26
N LEU A 8 -29.60 -56.30 61.29
CA LEU A 8 -30.49 -55.96 60.16
C LEU A 8 -30.65 -54.48 59.98
N ILE A 9 -30.66 -53.66 61.04
CA ILE A 9 -30.68 -52.20 60.98
C ILE A 9 -29.32 -51.68 60.51
N ALA A 10 -28.18 -52.26 60.90
CA ALA A 10 -26.86 -51.91 60.42
C ALA A 10 -26.68 -52.25 58.96
N VAL A 11 -27.20 -53.39 58.48
CA VAL A 11 -27.18 -53.78 57.06
C VAL A 11 -28.11 -52.87 56.23
N MET A 12 -29.28 -52.47 56.81
CA MET A 12 -30.20 -51.54 56.14
C MET A 12 -29.66 -50.12 56.06
N LEU A 13 -28.93 -49.66 57.07
CA LEU A 13 -28.22 -48.35 57.04
C LEU A 13 -26.98 -48.36 56.13
N LEU A 14 -26.31 -49.49 55.96
CA LEU A 14 -25.22 -49.64 54.99
C LEU A 14 -25.75 -49.72 53.54
N SER A 15 -26.92 -50.36 53.34
CA SER A 15 -27.52 -50.37 51.96
C SER A 15 -28.07 -49.03 51.54
N VAL A 16 -28.51 -48.17 52.47
CA VAL A 16 -28.91 -46.80 52.13
C VAL A 16 -27.69 -45.90 51.70
N ARG A 17 -26.49 -46.23 52.19
CA ARG A 17 -25.27 -45.50 51.73
C ARG A 17 -24.77 -45.96 50.38
N PHE A 18 -25.16 -47.14 49.88
CA PHE A 18 -24.75 -47.61 48.55
C PHE A 18 -25.61 -47.08 47.35
N PHE A 19 -26.76 -46.42 47.72
CA PHE A 19 -27.62 -45.79 46.70
C PHE A 19 -27.54 -44.25 46.66
N ALA A 20 -26.56 -43.64 47.34
CA ALA A 20 -26.13 -42.31 46.99
C ALA A 20 -25.26 -42.44 45.72
N GLN A 21 -25.88 -42.77 44.61
CA GLN A 21 -25.34 -42.52 43.29
C GLN A 21 -24.99 -41.01 43.29
N GLU A 22 -23.70 -40.68 43.24
CA GLU A 22 -23.30 -39.33 42.85
C GLU A 22 -24.03 -39.08 41.55
N VAL A 23 -25.12 -38.34 41.62
CA VAL A 23 -25.67 -37.69 40.43
C VAL A 23 -24.57 -36.76 40.00
N SER A 24 -23.73 -37.23 39.11
CA SER A 24 -22.78 -36.39 38.38
C SER A 24 -23.61 -35.22 37.85
N GLN A 25 -23.58 -34.11 38.58
CA GLN A 25 -24.25 -32.91 38.08
C GLN A 25 -23.65 -32.61 36.73
N HIS A 26 -24.48 -32.77 35.70
CA HIS A 26 -24.07 -32.45 34.33
C HIS A 26 -23.74 -30.95 34.29
N ASP A 27 -22.49 -30.62 33.88
CA ASP A 27 -22.02 -29.26 33.71
C ASP A 27 -22.19 -28.87 32.23
N PRO A 28 -23.22 -28.11 31.86
CA PRO A 28 -23.57 -27.92 30.47
C PRO A 28 -22.46 -27.17 29.71
N LYS A 29 -22.15 -27.69 28.54
CA LYS A 29 -21.16 -27.12 27.61
C LYS A 29 -21.83 -26.11 26.69
N VAL A 30 -21.29 -24.93 26.65
CA VAL A 30 -21.78 -23.83 25.82
C VAL A 30 -20.95 -23.73 24.56
N GLY A 31 -21.63 -23.85 23.41
CA GLY A 31 -21.08 -23.58 22.07
C GLY A 31 -21.42 -22.19 21.59
N LEU A 32 -20.44 -21.51 21.01
CA LEU A 32 -20.59 -20.18 20.42
C LEU A 32 -20.50 -20.27 18.90
N VAL A 33 -21.49 -19.71 18.20
CA VAL A 33 -21.55 -19.62 16.75
C VAL A 33 -21.45 -18.16 16.33
N LEU A 34 -20.44 -17.83 15.52
CA LEU A 34 -20.17 -16.48 15.04
C LEU A 34 -20.27 -16.43 13.51
N SER A 35 -21.28 -15.71 13.01
CA SER A 35 -21.49 -15.58 11.57
C SER A 35 -20.48 -14.67 10.89
N GLY A 36 -20.29 -14.82 9.58
CA GLY A 36 -19.60 -13.85 8.76
C GLY A 36 -20.44 -12.59 8.49
N GLY A 37 -19.77 -11.49 8.11
CA GLY A 37 -20.45 -10.23 7.81
C GLY A 37 -19.53 -9.05 7.50
N GLY A 38 -18.24 -9.27 7.27
CA GLY A 38 -17.26 -8.20 7.07
C GLY A 38 -17.23 -7.24 8.26
N ALA A 39 -17.26 -5.92 8.03
CA ALA A 39 -17.25 -4.92 9.10
C ALA A 39 -18.36 -5.11 10.15
N LYS A 40 -19.53 -5.63 9.77
CA LYS A 40 -20.63 -5.90 10.69
C LYS A 40 -20.26 -6.94 11.74
N GLY A 41 -19.32 -7.85 11.43
CA GLY A 41 -18.78 -8.83 12.38
C GLY A 41 -18.03 -8.21 13.56
N LEU A 42 -17.69 -6.93 13.52
CA LEU A 42 -17.17 -6.23 14.71
C LEU A 42 -18.18 -6.21 15.87
N ALA A 43 -19.48 -6.37 15.59
CA ALA A 43 -20.51 -6.52 16.63
C ALA A 43 -20.29 -7.76 17.52
N HIS A 44 -19.59 -8.79 17.01
CA HIS A 44 -19.22 -9.95 17.86
C HIS A 44 -18.41 -9.54 19.07
N ILE A 45 -17.53 -8.54 18.95
CA ILE A 45 -16.70 -8.04 20.06
C ILE A 45 -17.56 -7.49 21.18
N GLY A 46 -18.57 -6.67 20.83
CA GLY A 46 -19.51 -6.13 21.80
C GLY A 46 -20.37 -7.22 22.48
N ALA A 47 -20.86 -8.18 21.70
CA ALA A 47 -21.64 -9.28 22.22
C ALA A 47 -20.81 -10.19 23.14
N LEU A 48 -19.56 -10.47 22.80
CA LEU A 48 -18.62 -11.22 23.64
C LEU A 48 -18.35 -10.52 24.98
N LYS A 49 -18.30 -9.17 24.98
CA LYS A 49 -18.16 -8.40 26.23
C LYS A 49 -19.33 -8.67 27.19
N ALA A 50 -20.57 -8.65 26.69
CA ALA A 50 -21.74 -8.95 27.50
C ALA A 50 -21.80 -10.44 27.97
N ILE A 51 -21.32 -11.38 27.15
CA ILE A 51 -21.20 -12.80 27.48
C ILE A 51 -20.18 -12.99 28.62
N ASP A 52 -19.03 -12.32 28.56
CA ASP A 52 -18.02 -12.34 29.64
C ASP A 52 -18.57 -11.71 30.94
N GLU A 53 -19.29 -10.58 30.84
CA GLU A 53 -19.93 -9.90 31.97
C GLU A 53 -20.98 -10.79 32.66
N ALA A 54 -21.72 -11.61 31.88
CA ALA A 54 -22.66 -12.60 32.45
C ALA A 54 -21.95 -13.78 33.14
N GLY A 55 -20.64 -13.95 32.93
CA GLY A 55 -19.85 -15.02 33.53
C GLY A 55 -20.09 -16.39 32.87
N ILE A 56 -20.38 -16.44 31.59
CA ILE A 56 -20.56 -17.66 30.82
C ILE A 56 -19.19 -18.25 30.44
N ARG A 57 -18.99 -19.54 30.73
CA ARG A 57 -17.88 -20.32 30.20
C ARG A 57 -18.23 -20.80 28.78
N VAL A 58 -17.52 -20.31 27.77
CA VAL A 58 -17.60 -20.81 26.41
C VAL A 58 -16.69 -22.03 26.25
N ASP A 59 -17.25 -23.17 25.83
CA ASP A 59 -16.53 -24.44 25.71
C ASP A 59 -16.10 -24.76 24.27
N TYR A 60 -16.79 -24.23 23.26
CA TYR A 60 -16.49 -24.44 21.84
C TYR A 60 -16.86 -23.21 21.03
N ILE A 61 -16.08 -22.92 19.98
CA ILE A 61 -16.34 -21.79 19.08
C ILE A 61 -16.27 -22.26 17.64
N GLY A 62 -17.32 -21.97 16.87
CA GLY A 62 -17.35 -22.08 15.42
C GLY A 62 -17.57 -20.72 14.76
N GLY A 63 -16.76 -20.36 13.78
CA GLY A 63 -16.85 -19.06 13.13
C GLY A 63 -16.68 -19.10 11.62
N THR A 64 -17.21 -18.08 10.94
CA THR A 64 -17.04 -17.89 9.50
C THR A 64 -16.62 -16.45 9.24
N SER A 65 -15.64 -16.25 8.32
CA SER A 65 -15.20 -14.91 7.89
C SER A 65 -14.76 -14.02 9.06
N MET A 66 -15.35 -12.86 9.29
CA MET A 66 -15.07 -12.01 10.46
C MET A 66 -15.39 -12.73 11.78
N GLY A 67 -16.40 -13.60 11.80
CA GLY A 67 -16.69 -14.45 12.96
C GLY A 67 -15.55 -15.45 13.24
N ALA A 68 -14.83 -15.91 12.22
CA ALA A 68 -13.63 -16.73 12.40
C ALA A 68 -12.46 -15.91 12.97
N ILE A 69 -12.27 -14.68 12.52
CA ILE A 69 -11.21 -13.77 13.02
C ILE A 69 -11.45 -13.47 14.52
N VAL A 70 -12.63 -12.95 14.84
CA VAL A 70 -12.97 -12.61 16.24
C VAL A 70 -13.02 -13.86 17.12
N GLY A 71 -13.60 -14.96 16.61
CA GLY A 71 -13.71 -16.23 17.31
C GLY A 71 -12.35 -16.85 17.66
N ALA A 72 -11.41 -16.85 16.72
CA ALA A 72 -10.07 -17.39 16.94
C ALA A 72 -9.28 -16.55 17.96
N LEU A 73 -9.34 -15.23 17.87
CA LEU A 73 -8.68 -14.36 18.83
C LEU A 73 -9.29 -14.54 20.23
N TYR A 74 -10.61 -14.66 20.32
CA TYR A 74 -11.26 -14.96 21.59
C TYR A 74 -10.94 -16.36 22.10
N ALA A 75 -10.85 -17.37 21.21
CA ALA A 75 -10.47 -18.75 21.55
C ALA A 75 -9.04 -18.85 22.08
N THR A 76 -8.13 -18.01 21.60
CA THR A 76 -6.72 -17.93 22.04
C THR A 76 -6.53 -17.08 23.30
N GLY A 77 -7.62 -16.54 23.90
CA GLY A 77 -7.57 -15.89 25.20
C GLY A 77 -7.66 -14.36 25.21
N TYR A 78 -7.75 -13.71 24.04
CA TYR A 78 -7.97 -12.25 24.01
C TYR A 78 -9.25 -11.85 24.73
N ALA A 79 -9.15 -10.85 25.60
CA ALA A 79 -10.34 -10.26 26.21
C ALA A 79 -11.09 -9.37 25.19
N PRO A 80 -12.44 -9.28 25.25
CA PRO A 80 -13.21 -8.42 24.34
C PRO A 80 -12.78 -6.95 24.35
N SER A 81 -12.36 -6.42 25.51
CA SER A 81 -11.81 -5.07 25.62
C SER A 81 -10.50 -4.89 24.85
N GLN A 82 -9.66 -5.92 24.83
CA GLN A 82 -8.41 -5.91 24.06
C GLN A 82 -8.69 -6.01 22.54
N LEU A 83 -9.66 -6.83 22.15
CA LEU A 83 -10.12 -6.89 20.76
C LEU A 83 -10.66 -5.53 20.30
N ASP A 84 -11.47 -4.86 21.12
CA ASP A 84 -12.00 -3.51 20.84
C ASP A 84 -10.86 -2.51 20.58
N SER A 85 -9.81 -2.51 21.42
CA SER A 85 -8.63 -1.65 21.23
C SER A 85 -7.90 -1.97 19.93
N ILE A 86 -7.59 -3.24 19.65
CA ILE A 86 -6.89 -3.68 18.44
C ILE A 86 -7.64 -3.23 17.19
N PHE A 87 -8.95 -3.45 17.14
CA PHE A 87 -9.74 -3.10 15.97
C PHE A 87 -9.96 -1.59 15.80
N LYS A 88 -9.98 -0.81 16.89
CA LYS A 88 -10.02 0.66 16.82
C LYS A 88 -8.72 1.27 16.32
N GLU A 89 -7.58 0.68 16.66
CA GLU A 89 -6.25 1.12 16.25
C GLU A 89 -5.89 0.66 14.82
N THR A 90 -6.58 -0.34 14.30
CA THR A 90 -6.31 -0.91 12.98
C THR A 90 -6.77 0.03 11.85
N ASN A 91 -5.84 0.39 10.96
CA ASN A 91 -6.18 1.11 9.73
C ASN A 91 -6.71 0.13 8.67
N PHE A 92 -8.02 -0.05 8.63
CA PHE A 92 -8.66 -0.98 7.70
C PHE A 92 -8.50 -0.62 6.22
N ASP A 93 -8.32 0.64 5.87
CA ASP A 93 -8.09 1.02 4.47
C ASP A 93 -6.75 0.48 3.96
N VAL A 94 -5.69 0.59 4.78
CA VAL A 94 -4.38 0.00 4.48
C VAL A 94 -4.46 -1.52 4.43
N LEU A 95 -5.15 -2.11 5.42
CA LEU A 95 -5.25 -3.56 5.59
C LEU A 95 -6.01 -4.23 4.44
N LEU A 96 -7.14 -3.65 4.02
CA LEU A 96 -8.01 -4.22 3.00
C LEU A 96 -7.51 -3.97 1.58
N GLN A 97 -6.93 -2.80 1.33
CA GLN A 97 -6.39 -2.45 0.01
C GLN A 97 -5.00 -3.04 -0.25
N ASP A 98 -4.41 -3.73 0.73
CA ASP A 98 -3.02 -4.23 0.66
C ASP A 98 -2.03 -3.14 0.23
N LYS A 99 -2.23 -1.92 0.73
CA LYS A 99 -1.33 -0.82 0.40
C LYS A 99 0.08 -1.15 0.86
N VAL A 100 0.97 -1.22 -0.11
CA VAL A 100 2.39 -1.37 0.14
C VAL A 100 2.96 0.00 0.52
N PRO A 101 3.63 0.15 1.66
CA PRO A 101 4.27 1.41 2.03
C PRO A 101 5.27 1.84 0.95
N ARG A 102 5.32 3.15 0.66
CA ARG A 102 6.26 3.70 -0.32
C ARG A 102 7.73 3.40 0.04
N THR A 103 8.04 3.32 1.32
CA THR A 103 9.35 2.92 1.86
C THR A 103 9.73 1.46 1.57
N ALA A 104 8.78 0.61 1.21
CA ALA A 104 9.01 -0.77 0.77
C ALA A 104 9.29 -0.90 -0.73
N MET A 105 9.19 0.19 -1.48
CA MET A 105 9.39 0.24 -2.92
C MET A 105 10.79 0.75 -3.25
N SER A 106 11.50 0.06 -4.13
CA SER A 106 12.72 0.58 -4.76
C SER A 106 12.39 1.76 -5.69
N PHE A 107 13.38 2.53 -6.11
CA PHE A 107 13.16 3.64 -7.05
C PHE A 107 12.45 3.23 -8.34
N TYR A 108 12.79 2.07 -8.87
CA TYR A 108 12.11 1.48 -10.02
C TYR A 108 10.62 1.18 -9.71
N GLU A 109 10.35 0.58 -8.56
CA GLU A 109 8.99 0.23 -8.15
C GLU A 109 8.15 1.49 -7.85
N LYS A 110 8.72 2.53 -7.19
CA LYS A 110 8.09 3.84 -6.99
C LYS A 110 7.68 4.47 -8.31
N GLN A 111 8.61 4.54 -9.27
CA GLN A 111 8.31 5.07 -10.60
C GLN A 111 7.17 4.31 -11.26
N SER A 112 7.16 2.98 -11.12
CA SER A 112 6.11 2.12 -11.66
C SER A 112 4.73 2.33 -10.99
N HIS A 113 4.69 2.66 -9.70
CA HIS A 113 3.43 2.86 -8.96
C HIS A 113 2.89 4.30 -9.06
N GLU A 114 3.76 5.29 -9.24
CA GLU A 114 3.45 6.72 -9.18
C GLU A 114 3.31 7.37 -10.58
N ARG A 115 3.14 6.57 -11.62
CA ARG A 115 3.09 7.04 -13.02
C ARG A 115 1.81 6.65 -13.75
N TYR A 116 1.12 5.59 -13.32
CA TYR A 116 -0.01 5.03 -14.04
C TYR A 116 -1.28 5.01 -13.22
N ALA A 117 -2.37 5.45 -13.83
CA ALA A 117 -3.70 5.40 -13.23
C ALA A 117 -4.30 3.99 -13.30
N LEU A 118 -3.96 3.22 -14.34
CA LEU A 118 -4.48 1.87 -14.57
C LEU A 118 -3.38 0.95 -15.05
N THR A 119 -3.31 -0.24 -14.45
CA THR A 119 -2.41 -1.32 -14.86
C THR A 119 -3.21 -2.61 -15.00
N LEU A 120 -3.20 -3.20 -16.18
CA LEU A 120 -3.97 -4.40 -16.51
C LEU A 120 -3.05 -5.51 -17.03
N PRO A 121 -3.23 -6.75 -16.60
CA PRO A 121 -2.56 -7.89 -17.21
C PRO A 121 -2.90 -8.02 -18.70
N PHE A 122 -1.89 -8.28 -19.51
CA PHE A 122 -2.02 -8.40 -20.95
C PHE A 122 -1.28 -9.66 -21.42
N ASP A 123 -2.01 -10.63 -21.93
CA ASP A 123 -1.42 -11.86 -22.46
C ASP A 123 -2.09 -12.23 -23.78
N LYS A 124 -1.28 -12.65 -24.77
CA LYS A 124 -1.75 -13.10 -26.11
C LYS A 124 -2.79 -12.18 -26.74
N PHE A 125 -2.53 -10.86 -26.69
CA PHE A 125 -3.43 -9.79 -27.18
C PHE A 125 -4.80 -9.75 -26.47
N LYS A 126 -4.88 -10.27 -25.24
CA LYS A 126 -6.08 -10.16 -24.41
C LYS A 126 -5.75 -9.39 -23.13
N VAL A 127 -6.58 -8.41 -22.84
CA VAL A 127 -6.57 -7.71 -21.55
C VAL A 127 -7.40 -8.55 -20.58
N SER A 128 -6.87 -8.83 -19.40
CA SER A 128 -7.61 -9.48 -18.32
C SER A 128 -7.74 -8.55 -17.11
N PHE A 129 -8.78 -8.76 -16.33
CA PHE A 129 -8.90 -8.09 -15.05
C PHE A 129 -8.16 -8.90 -13.98
N PRO A 130 -7.66 -8.26 -12.92
CA PRO A 130 -7.14 -8.97 -11.75
C PRO A 130 -8.19 -9.91 -11.19
N THR A 131 -7.77 -11.07 -10.70
CA THR A 131 -8.66 -12.06 -10.07
C THR A 131 -9.23 -11.59 -8.74
N SER A 132 -8.57 -10.61 -8.11
CA SER A 132 -8.95 -10.02 -6.84
C SER A 132 -8.46 -8.56 -6.74
N LEU A 133 -9.09 -7.78 -5.88
CA LEU A 133 -8.69 -6.40 -5.59
C LEU A 133 -7.50 -6.35 -4.62
N SER A 134 -7.33 -7.35 -3.77
CA SER A 134 -6.33 -7.43 -2.72
C SER A 134 -5.76 -8.85 -2.64
N LYS A 135 -4.47 -8.97 -2.36
CA LYS A 135 -3.81 -10.26 -2.09
C LYS A 135 -4.04 -10.74 -0.64
N GLY A 136 -4.56 -9.87 0.23
CA GLY A 136 -4.80 -10.13 1.64
C GLY A 136 -3.51 -10.30 2.46
N GLN A 137 -2.40 -9.69 2.03
CA GLN A 137 -1.11 -9.84 2.70
C GLN A 137 -1.07 -9.09 4.03
N ASN A 138 -1.59 -7.86 4.06
CA ASN A 138 -1.60 -7.06 5.28
C ASN A 138 -2.51 -7.67 6.36
N LEU A 139 -3.67 -8.22 5.95
CA LEU A 139 -4.53 -8.99 6.86
C LEU A 139 -3.80 -10.23 7.41
N TYR A 140 -3.10 -10.95 6.54
CA TYR A 140 -2.34 -12.13 6.93
C TYR A 140 -1.21 -11.81 7.92
N ASN A 141 -0.47 -10.72 7.67
CA ASN A 141 0.58 -10.25 8.58
C ASN A 141 0.01 -9.93 9.96
N LEU A 142 -1.10 -9.19 10.03
CA LEU A 142 -1.79 -8.89 11.28
C LEU A 142 -2.22 -10.17 12.04
N LEU A 143 -2.86 -11.12 11.35
CA LEU A 143 -3.26 -12.39 11.94
C LEU A 143 -2.05 -13.19 12.45
N SER A 144 -0.97 -13.23 11.68
CA SER A 144 0.26 -13.93 12.07
C SER A 144 0.90 -13.33 13.32
N ARG A 145 0.84 -12.00 13.48
CA ARG A 145 1.32 -11.29 14.68
C ARG A 145 0.44 -11.54 15.90
N LEU A 146 -0.89 -11.42 15.74
CA LEU A 146 -1.84 -11.60 16.84
C LEU A 146 -1.89 -13.03 17.35
N LEU A 147 -1.70 -14.01 16.48
CA LEU A 147 -1.78 -15.44 16.82
C LEU A 147 -0.40 -16.10 17.00
N PHE A 148 0.66 -15.30 17.13
CA PHE A 148 2.02 -15.80 17.15
C PHE A 148 2.29 -16.81 18.27
N ASP A 149 1.74 -16.64 19.44
CA ASP A 149 1.95 -17.57 20.56
C ASP A 149 1.29 -18.94 20.36
N TYR A 150 0.40 -19.05 19.37
CA TYR A 150 -0.30 -20.29 18.97
C TYR A 150 0.15 -20.85 17.60
N ASN A 151 1.25 -20.37 17.07
CA ASN A 151 1.80 -20.80 15.79
C ASN A 151 2.32 -22.26 15.78
N HIS A 152 2.43 -22.87 16.95
CA HIS A 152 2.83 -24.26 17.15
C HIS A 152 1.62 -25.22 17.25
N THR A 153 0.41 -24.69 17.43
CA THR A 153 -0.80 -25.49 17.59
C THR A 153 -1.31 -25.95 16.22
N GLU A 154 -1.26 -27.25 15.97
CA GLU A 154 -1.74 -27.84 14.72
C GLU A 154 -3.19 -28.30 14.79
N ASP A 155 -3.65 -28.77 15.94
CA ASP A 155 -5.03 -29.14 16.20
C ASP A 155 -5.71 -28.02 17.00
N PHE A 156 -6.70 -27.36 16.40
CA PHE A 156 -7.37 -26.22 17.04
C PHE A 156 -8.27 -26.61 18.21
N ASN A 157 -8.47 -27.94 18.43
CA ASN A 157 -9.08 -28.42 19.65
C ASN A 157 -8.16 -28.29 20.88
N GLU A 158 -6.85 -28.07 20.67
CA GLU A 158 -5.87 -27.84 21.74
C GLU A 158 -5.74 -26.36 22.12
N LEU A 159 -6.46 -25.45 21.48
CA LEU A 159 -6.55 -24.05 21.88
C LEU A 159 -7.23 -23.92 23.25
N PRO A 160 -7.00 -22.84 24.00
CA PRO A 160 -7.68 -22.60 25.29
C PRO A 160 -9.20 -22.78 25.25
N ILE A 161 -9.83 -22.39 24.13
CA ILE A 161 -11.18 -22.82 23.76
C ILE A 161 -11.10 -23.51 22.40
N PRO A 162 -11.51 -24.78 22.28
CA PRO A 162 -11.59 -25.51 21.01
C PRO A 162 -12.32 -24.71 19.94
N PHE A 163 -11.69 -24.60 18.77
CA PHE A 163 -12.11 -23.71 17.71
C PHE A 163 -12.09 -24.39 16.34
N PHE A 164 -12.98 -23.96 15.46
CA PHE A 164 -12.87 -24.19 14.03
C PHE A 164 -13.42 -23.01 13.24
N CYS A 165 -13.03 -22.92 11.95
CA CYS A 165 -13.65 -21.98 11.03
C CYS A 165 -14.07 -22.69 9.73
N MET A 166 -15.04 -22.04 9.04
CA MET A 166 -15.53 -22.56 7.76
C MET A 166 -14.84 -21.86 6.58
N ALA A 167 -14.56 -22.62 5.55
CA ALA A 167 -14.13 -22.14 4.25
C ALA A 167 -14.92 -22.85 3.13
N THR A 168 -14.80 -22.37 1.89
CA THR A 168 -15.42 -23.00 0.72
C THR A 168 -14.31 -23.34 -0.29
N ASP A 169 -14.32 -24.55 -0.80
CA ASP A 169 -13.43 -24.95 -1.89
C ASP A 169 -13.90 -24.35 -3.21
N VAL A 170 -13.04 -23.56 -3.86
CA VAL A 170 -13.39 -22.84 -5.11
C VAL A 170 -13.69 -23.79 -6.27
N GLU A 171 -13.04 -24.96 -6.31
CA GLU A 171 -13.18 -25.88 -7.42
C GLU A 171 -14.46 -26.71 -7.33
N THR A 172 -14.83 -27.12 -6.13
CA THR A 172 -15.96 -28.03 -5.91
C THR A 172 -17.20 -27.35 -5.35
N GLY A 173 -17.05 -26.18 -4.74
CA GLY A 173 -18.11 -25.51 -3.98
C GLY A 173 -18.41 -26.18 -2.64
N GLU A 174 -17.64 -27.17 -2.21
CA GLU A 174 -17.85 -27.86 -0.93
C GLU A 174 -17.49 -26.95 0.26
N GLN A 175 -18.28 -27.05 1.33
CA GLN A 175 -17.91 -26.47 2.59
C GLN A 175 -16.77 -27.26 3.25
N ILE A 176 -15.77 -26.56 3.76
CA ILE A 176 -14.61 -27.14 4.43
C ILE A 176 -14.54 -26.65 5.85
N LYS A 177 -14.59 -27.58 6.81
CA LYS A 177 -14.31 -27.30 8.23
C LYS A 177 -12.80 -27.30 8.43
N LEU A 178 -12.25 -26.18 8.86
CA LEU A 178 -10.84 -25.99 9.18
C LEU A 178 -10.67 -26.03 10.72
N ASP A 179 -10.25 -27.17 11.23
CA ASP A 179 -9.98 -27.41 12.67
C ASP A 179 -8.53 -27.85 12.92
N LYS A 180 -7.68 -27.85 11.88
CA LYS A 180 -6.27 -28.27 11.93
C LYS A 180 -5.41 -27.42 10.99
N GLY A 181 -4.09 -27.45 11.20
CA GLY A 181 -3.08 -26.85 10.35
C GLY A 181 -2.53 -25.54 10.91
N TYR A 182 -2.12 -24.60 10.07
CA TYR A 182 -1.58 -23.33 10.52
C TYR A 182 -2.72 -22.32 10.74
N LEU A 183 -2.97 -21.95 12.00
CA LEU A 183 -4.15 -21.17 12.41
C LEU A 183 -4.32 -19.85 11.64
N PRO A 184 -3.29 -18.99 11.47
CA PRO A 184 -3.45 -17.76 10.68
C PRO A 184 -3.87 -18.02 9.22
N ARG A 185 -3.39 -19.12 8.61
CA ARG A 185 -3.75 -19.49 7.23
C ARG A 185 -5.21 -19.99 7.15
N ALA A 186 -5.66 -20.77 8.12
CA ALA A 186 -7.04 -21.25 8.18
C ALA A 186 -8.02 -20.08 8.29
N ILE A 187 -7.72 -19.11 9.16
CA ILE A 187 -8.55 -17.90 9.33
C ILE A 187 -8.52 -17.03 8.07
N ALA A 188 -7.34 -16.85 7.46
CA ALA A 188 -7.23 -16.10 6.20
C ALA A 188 -8.05 -16.75 5.07
N ALA A 189 -8.08 -18.09 5.00
CA ALA A 189 -8.92 -18.83 4.05
C ALA A 189 -10.41 -18.61 4.32
N SER A 190 -10.82 -18.67 5.59
CA SER A 190 -12.20 -18.41 6.02
C SER A 190 -12.67 -16.98 5.71
N ALA A 191 -11.75 -16.01 5.66
CA ALA A 191 -12.03 -14.60 5.42
C ALA A 191 -11.72 -14.14 3.98
N ALA A 192 -11.37 -15.05 3.08
CA ALA A 192 -11.02 -14.73 1.69
C ALA A 192 -12.27 -14.48 0.84
N ILE A 193 -12.90 -13.31 1.00
CA ILE A 193 -14.11 -12.91 0.26
C ILE A 193 -13.84 -12.94 -1.25
N PRO A 194 -14.65 -13.68 -2.04
CA PRO A 194 -14.48 -13.79 -3.49
C PRO A 194 -14.45 -12.43 -4.18
N SER A 195 -13.61 -12.28 -5.20
CA SER A 195 -13.36 -11.06 -5.97
C SER A 195 -12.69 -9.92 -5.18
N PHE A 196 -12.72 -9.97 -3.85
CA PHE A 196 -12.04 -8.97 -3.02
C PHE A 196 -10.64 -9.45 -2.60
N PHE A 197 -10.52 -10.65 -2.01
CA PHE A 197 -9.25 -11.26 -1.66
C PHE A 197 -8.88 -12.42 -2.60
N GLU A 198 -7.57 -12.64 -2.77
CA GLU A 198 -7.08 -13.84 -3.47
C GLU A 198 -7.49 -15.11 -2.69
N PRO A 199 -7.94 -16.16 -3.41
CA PRO A 199 -8.14 -17.48 -2.80
C PRO A 199 -6.87 -17.99 -2.13
N VAL A 200 -7.02 -18.67 -1.00
CA VAL A 200 -5.90 -19.14 -0.17
C VAL A 200 -5.60 -20.60 -0.44
N PRO A 201 -4.39 -20.96 -0.89
CA PRO A 201 -3.97 -22.35 -0.99
C PRO A 201 -3.90 -23.01 0.40
N TYR A 202 -4.57 -24.17 0.56
CA TYR A 202 -4.60 -24.95 1.79
C TYR A 202 -4.48 -26.45 1.50
N GLY A 203 -3.28 -26.99 1.63
CA GLY A 203 -2.96 -28.31 1.09
C GLY A 203 -3.10 -28.33 -0.44
N GLU A 204 -3.85 -29.29 -0.97
CA GLU A 204 -4.15 -29.40 -2.41
C GLU A 204 -5.37 -28.57 -2.85
N ARG A 205 -6.05 -27.91 -1.93
CA ARG A 205 -7.28 -27.14 -2.18
C ARG A 205 -7.00 -25.67 -2.33
N LEU A 206 -7.91 -24.99 -3.04
CA LEU A 206 -7.93 -23.54 -3.14
C LEU A 206 -9.20 -23.01 -2.46
N LEU A 207 -9.05 -22.29 -1.34
CA LEU A 207 -10.13 -21.94 -0.46
C LEU A 207 -10.50 -20.47 -0.54
N ILE A 208 -11.80 -20.19 -0.41
CA ILE A 208 -12.41 -18.86 -0.30
C ILE A 208 -13.28 -18.81 0.96
N ASP A 209 -13.86 -17.62 1.21
CA ASP A 209 -14.72 -17.34 2.38
C ASP A 209 -15.80 -18.42 2.57
N GLY A 210 -15.90 -18.90 3.80
CA GLY A 210 -16.88 -19.91 4.18
C GLY A 210 -18.32 -19.43 4.08
N GLY A 211 -18.54 -18.11 4.13
CA GLY A 211 -19.86 -17.49 4.01
C GLY A 211 -20.55 -17.75 2.68
N VAL A 212 -19.83 -18.19 1.66
CA VAL A 212 -20.40 -18.62 0.37
C VAL A 212 -21.31 -19.85 0.55
N ASN A 213 -20.93 -20.78 1.42
CA ASN A 213 -21.66 -22.04 1.60
C ASN A 213 -22.24 -22.21 3.04
N ASN A 214 -21.46 -21.90 4.05
CA ASN A 214 -21.87 -22.03 5.46
C ASN A 214 -21.47 -20.81 6.30
N ASN A 215 -22.32 -19.81 6.32
CA ASN A 215 -22.04 -18.55 7.04
C ASN A 215 -22.39 -18.57 8.52
N TYR A 216 -23.08 -19.62 9.00
CA TYR A 216 -23.47 -19.79 10.40
C TYR A 216 -23.38 -21.27 10.78
N PRO A 217 -22.20 -21.75 11.28
CA PRO A 217 -21.87 -23.17 11.39
C PRO A 217 -22.41 -23.82 12.67
N VAL A 218 -23.75 -23.77 12.88
CA VAL A 218 -24.40 -24.28 14.08
C VAL A 218 -24.33 -25.80 14.17
N ASP A 219 -24.47 -26.51 13.04
CA ASP A 219 -24.46 -27.97 13.03
C ASP A 219 -23.09 -28.53 13.41
N GLU A 220 -22.03 -27.88 12.97
CA GLU A 220 -20.66 -28.22 13.29
C GLU A 220 -20.32 -27.97 14.75
N VAL A 221 -20.90 -26.91 15.38
CA VAL A 221 -20.73 -26.65 16.82
C VAL A 221 -21.52 -27.68 17.65
N ILE A 222 -22.73 -28.05 17.24
CA ILE A 222 -23.49 -29.13 17.88
C ILE A 222 -22.70 -30.46 17.84
N ALA A 223 -22.07 -30.74 16.68
CA ALA A 223 -21.28 -31.97 16.52
C ALA A 223 -20.03 -32.02 17.44
N MET A 224 -19.60 -30.89 18.02
CA MET A 224 -18.53 -30.87 19.04
C MET A 224 -19.04 -31.32 20.43
N GLY A 225 -20.32 -31.58 20.59
CA GLY A 225 -20.91 -32.08 21.84
C GLY A 225 -21.31 -30.96 22.79
N THR A 226 -21.88 -29.89 22.27
CA THR A 226 -22.46 -28.79 23.07
C THR A 226 -23.87 -29.08 23.54
N ASP A 227 -24.22 -28.59 24.72
CA ASP A 227 -25.56 -28.71 25.29
C ASP A 227 -26.41 -27.46 25.05
N ILE A 228 -25.75 -26.30 24.95
CA ILE A 228 -26.39 -24.99 24.76
C ILE A 228 -25.66 -24.23 23.66
N ILE A 229 -26.40 -23.70 22.71
CA ILE A 229 -25.87 -22.90 21.59
C ILE A 229 -26.21 -21.44 21.78
N ILE A 230 -25.19 -20.59 21.86
CA ILE A 230 -25.31 -19.13 21.76
C ILE A 230 -24.82 -18.72 20.35
N GLY A 231 -25.71 -18.11 19.56
CA GLY A 231 -25.37 -17.68 18.23
C GLY A 231 -25.43 -16.15 18.09
N ILE A 232 -24.37 -15.56 17.55
CA ILE A 232 -24.32 -14.13 17.22
C ILE A 232 -24.38 -14.01 15.69
N ASP A 233 -25.49 -13.44 15.20
CA ASP A 233 -25.80 -13.35 13.78
C ASP A 233 -25.74 -11.90 13.30
N VAL A 234 -24.79 -11.63 12.40
CA VAL A 234 -24.58 -10.34 11.74
C VAL A 234 -24.83 -10.40 10.24
N GLN A 235 -25.58 -11.42 9.79
CA GLN A 235 -25.96 -11.55 8.38
C GLN A 235 -27.08 -10.57 8.03
N ASP A 236 -27.03 -10.08 6.78
CA ASP A 236 -28.16 -9.33 6.23
C ASP A 236 -29.28 -10.27 5.80
N SER A 237 -30.48 -9.72 5.69
CA SER A 237 -31.50 -10.26 4.79
C SER A 237 -31.11 -9.96 3.34
N LEU A 238 -31.72 -10.64 2.38
CA LEU A 238 -31.55 -10.31 0.96
C LEU A 238 -31.78 -8.82 0.74
N ALA A 239 -30.86 -8.19 0.02
CA ALA A 239 -30.93 -6.78 -0.30
C ALA A 239 -32.13 -6.51 -1.23
N THR A 240 -32.82 -5.40 -1.02
CA THR A 240 -33.89 -4.95 -1.90
C THR A 240 -33.29 -4.31 -3.16
N ARG A 241 -34.10 -4.15 -4.20
CA ARG A 241 -33.70 -3.52 -5.47
C ARG A 241 -33.03 -2.15 -5.26
N GLU A 242 -33.44 -1.41 -4.24
CA GLU A 242 -32.92 -0.07 -3.93
C GLU A 242 -31.46 -0.10 -3.40
N ASN A 243 -31.03 -1.23 -2.86
CA ASN A 243 -29.70 -1.42 -2.27
C ASN A 243 -28.73 -2.18 -3.18
N LEU A 244 -29.15 -2.59 -4.37
CA LEU A 244 -28.31 -3.28 -5.36
C LEU A 244 -27.80 -2.27 -6.40
N ASN A 245 -26.90 -1.39 -5.98
CA ASN A 245 -26.45 -0.24 -6.76
C ASN A 245 -25.13 -0.47 -7.50
N SER A 246 -24.41 -1.57 -7.20
CA SER A 246 -23.14 -1.89 -7.82
C SER A 246 -23.05 -3.36 -8.22
N ALA A 247 -22.12 -3.67 -9.14
CA ALA A 247 -21.81 -5.06 -9.51
C ALA A 247 -21.34 -5.88 -8.29
N ILE A 248 -20.64 -5.25 -7.34
CA ILE A 248 -20.19 -5.89 -6.10
C ILE A 248 -21.38 -6.27 -5.23
N ASP A 249 -22.39 -5.41 -5.09
CA ASP A 249 -23.58 -5.71 -4.30
C ASP A 249 -24.35 -6.90 -4.90
N VAL A 250 -24.48 -6.92 -6.24
CA VAL A 250 -25.16 -8.03 -6.96
C VAL A 250 -24.38 -9.34 -6.77
N LEU A 251 -23.06 -9.34 -6.96
CA LEU A 251 -22.22 -10.53 -6.77
C LEU A 251 -22.26 -11.02 -5.32
N THR A 252 -22.19 -10.11 -4.35
CA THR A 252 -22.29 -10.42 -2.93
C THR A 252 -23.65 -11.08 -2.63
N GLN A 253 -24.74 -10.54 -3.14
CA GLN A 253 -26.07 -11.11 -2.95
C GLN A 253 -26.18 -12.51 -3.55
N ILE A 254 -25.69 -12.72 -4.76
CA ILE A 254 -25.70 -14.05 -5.42
C ILE A 254 -24.91 -15.07 -4.59
N ASN A 255 -23.75 -14.69 -4.11
CA ASN A 255 -22.89 -15.57 -3.29
C ASN A 255 -23.56 -15.99 -1.98
N PHE A 256 -24.44 -15.20 -1.41
CA PHE A 256 -25.06 -15.47 -0.11
C PHE A 256 -26.52 -15.94 -0.17
N TYR A 257 -27.12 -16.17 -1.36
CA TYR A 257 -28.52 -16.65 -1.46
C TYR A 257 -28.78 -17.91 -0.62
N ASN A 258 -27.91 -18.90 -0.74
CA ASN A 258 -28.13 -20.19 -0.07
C ASN A 258 -28.03 -20.04 1.45
N THR A 259 -27.01 -19.35 1.95
CA THR A 259 -26.76 -19.22 3.38
C THR A 259 -27.84 -18.39 4.11
N ILE A 260 -28.42 -17.39 3.42
CA ILE A 260 -29.53 -16.60 3.97
C ILE A 260 -30.82 -17.44 4.04
N ASN A 261 -31.07 -18.29 3.03
CA ASN A 261 -32.25 -19.15 3.03
C ASN A 261 -32.17 -20.26 4.09
N ASP A 262 -30.99 -20.83 4.31
CA ASP A 262 -30.77 -21.89 5.30
C ASP A 262 -30.83 -21.39 6.75
N MET A 263 -30.70 -20.07 6.96
CA MET A 263 -30.66 -19.47 8.30
C MET A 263 -31.91 -19.78 9.13
N LYS A 264 -33.11 -19.87 8.51
CA LYS A 264 -34.35 -20.20 9.21
C LYS A 264 -34.30 -21.55 9.93
N GLU A 265 -33.69 -22.55 9.32
CA GLU A 265 -33.55 -23.89 9.91
C GLU A 265 -32.43 -23.90 10.98
N LYS A 266 -31.36 -23.16 10.73
CA LYS A 266 -30.25 -23.03 11.68
C LYS A 266 -30.63 -22.30 12.96
N LEU A 267 -31.52 -21.30 12.87
CA LEU A 267 -32.06 -20.60 14.04
C LEU A 267 -32.88 -21.51 14.99
N LYS A 268 -33.55 -22.52 14.47
CA LYS A 268 -34.28 -23.51 15.31
C LYS A 268 -33.37 -24.35 16.19
N LYS A 269 -32.10 -24.43 15.86
CA LYS A 269 -31.06 -25.17 16.56
C LYS A 269 -30.23 -24.28 17.51
N THR A 270 -30.54 -22.99 17.58
CA THR A 270 -29.86 -22.01 18.42
C THR A 270 -30.69 -21.67 19.64
N ASP A 271 -30.18 -21.98 20.85
CA ASP A 271 -30.91 -21.77 22.10
C ASP A 271 -31.01 -20.29 22.46
N LEU A 272 -29.95 -19.53 22.24
CA LEU A 272 -29.92 -18.09 22.43
C LEU A 272 -29.39 -17.37 21.18
N HIS A 273 -30.28 -16.70 20.48
CA HIS A 273 -29.95 -15.92 19.30
C HIS A 273 -29.76 -14.44 19.65
N ILE A 274 -28.56 -13.91 19.39
CA ILE A 274 -28.19 -12.49 19.55
C ILE A 274 -28.07 -11.89 18.15
N ARG A 275 -28.89 -10.90 17.86
CA ARG A 275 -28.90 -10.21 16.57
C ARG A 275 -28.69 -8.72 16.76
N PRO A 276 -27.48 -8.21 16.55
CA PRO A 276 -27.17 -6.78 16.58
C PRO A 276 -27.96 -5.98 15.55
N ASP A 277 -28.26 -4.72 15.84
CA ASP A 277 -28.81 -3.80 14.83
C ASP A 277 -27.69 -3.36 13.90
N ILE A 278 -27.65 -3.98 12.73
CA ILE A 278 -26.67 -3.75 11.68
C ILE A 278 -27.25 -3.02 10.46
N LYS A 279 -28.49 -2.51 10.58
CA LYS A 279 -29.14 -1.78 9.50
C LYS A 279 -28.35 -0.52 9.13
N GLY A 280 -28.17 -0.30 7.82
CA GLY A 280 -27.41 0.84 7.30
C GLY A 280 -25.89 0.67 7.29
N PHE A 281 -25.37 -0.51 7.71
CA PHE A 281 -23.97 -0.86 7.54
C PHE A 281 -23.80 -1.91 6.44
N ASN A 282 -22.75 -1.80 5.65
CA ASN A 282 -22.34 -2.80 4.66
C ASN A 282 -21.05 -3.51 5.11
N MET A 283 -20.59 -4.48 4.32
CA MET A 283 -19.39 -5.27 4.62
C MET A 283 -18.10 -4.43 4.72
N MET A 284 -18.09 -3.21 4.17
CA MET A 284 -16.94 -2.29 4.14
C MET A 284 -17.05 -1.15 5.16
N SER A 285 -18.07 -1.15 6.02
CA SER A 285 -18.33 -0.05 6.98
C SER A 285 -17.38 -0.04 8.19
N PHE A 286 -16.10 -0.33 8.00
CA PHE A 286 -15.09 -0.38 9.08
C PHE A 286 -14.90 0.97 9.77
N SER A 287 -15.07 2.09 9.06
CA SER A 287 -15.02 3.42 9.66
C SER A 287 -16.10 3.67 10.74
N LYS A 288 -17.13 2.81 10.78
CA LYS A 288 -18.19 2.82 11.78
C LYS A 288 -18.03 1.73 12.86
N GLY A 289 -16.83 1.14 12.95
CA GLY A 289 -16.55 -0.01 13.81
C GLY A 289 -16.98 0.18 15.27
N SER A 290 -16.70 1.34 15.89
CA SER A 290 -17.08 1.63 17.26
C SER A 290 -18.61 1.56 17.48
N VAL A 291 -19.40 2.06 16.53
CA VAL A 291 -20.88 2.00 16.61
C VAL A 291 -21.36 0.56 16.44
N ILE A 292 -20.74 -0.19 15.53
CA ILE A 292 -21.09 -1.59 15.28
C ILE A 292 -20.79 -2.46 16.52
N ILE A 293 -19.64 -2.23 17.18
CA ILE A 293 -19.28 -2.91 18.44
C ILE A 293 -20.30 -2.62 19.54
N GLU A 294 -20.69 -1.34 19.68
CA GLU A 294 -21.71 -0.94 20.68
C GLU A 294 -23.07 -1.58 20.39
N ASN A 295 -23.51 -1.63 19.13
CA ASN A 295 -24.76 -2.31 18.75
C ASN A 295 -24.71 -3.81 19.10
N GLY A 296 -23.55 -4.44 18.99
CA GLY A 296 -23.32 -5.81 19.44
C GLY A 296 -23.50 -5.97 20.95
N TYR A 297 -22.93 -5.06 21.72
CA TYR A 297 -23.04 -5.05 23.17
C TYR A 297 -24.50 -4.84 23.62
N GLU A 298 -25.20 -3.86 23.10
CA GLU A 298 -26.59 -3.57 23.44
C GLU A 298 -27.53 -4.74 23.08
N ALA A 299 -27.32 -5.39 21.91
CA ALA A 299 -28.10 -6.55 21.52
C ALA A 299 -27.94 -7.74 22.50
N ALA A 300 -26.71 -7.98 22.93
CA ALA A 300 -26.43 -9.02 23.93
C ALA A 300 -26.94 -8.64 25.32
N LYS A 301 -26.81 -7.37 25.72
CA LYS A 301 -27.31 -6.84 26.98
C LYS A 301 -28.82 -6.95 27.14
N MET A 302 -29.59 -6.79 26.05
CA MET A 302 -31.04 -7.06 26.05
C MET A 302 -31.37 -8.53 26.36
N LYS A 303 -30.41 -9.43 26.15
CA LYS A 303 -30.51 -10.86 26.47
C LYS A 303 -29.88 -11.25 27.82
N MET A 304 -29.46 -10.27 28.64
CA MET A 304 -28.77 -10.53 29.91
C MET A 304 -29.51 -11.49 30.82
N PRO A 305 -30.88 -11.44 31.00
CA PRO A 305 -31.58 -12.41 31.83
C PRO A 305 -31.42 -13.87 31.37
N GLN A 306 -31.37 -14.10 30.06
CA GLN A 306 -31.13 -15.44 29.49
C GLN A 306 -29.64 -15.84 29.63
N LEU A 307 -28.70 -14.90 29.42
CA LEU A 307 -27.28 -15.14 29.65
C LEU A 307 -26.99 -15.48 31.09
N ASP A 308 -27.56 -14.75 32.06
CA ASP A 308 -27.46 -15.04 33.50
C ASP A 308 -28.02 -16.42 33.83
N SER A 309 -29.13 -16.81 33.17
CA SER A 309 -29.73 -18.13 33.38
C SER A 309 -28.79 -19.24 32.92
N ILE A 310 -28.17 -19.09 31.75
CA ILE A 310 -27.18 -20.04 31.21
C ILE A 310 -25.96 -20.10 32.15
N ALA A 311 -25.45 -18.95 32.59
CA ALA A 311 -24.31 -18.88 33.50
C ALA A 311 -24.58 -19.59 34.85
N ARG A 312 -25.83 -19.57 35.36
CA ARG A 312 -26.23 -20.27 36.60
C ARG A 312 -26.28 -21.78 36.43
N LEU A 313 -26.55 -22.29 35.22
CA LEU A 313 -26.56 -23.73 34.94
C LEU A 313 -25.14 -24.31 34.94
N GLN A 314 -24.13 -23.53 34.65
CA GLN A 314 -22.73 -23.98 34.62
C GLN A 314 -22.14 -24.06 36.01
N ILE A 315 -21.54 -25.20 36.33
CA ILE A 315 -20.88 -25.47 37.63
C ILE A 315 -19.49 -24.84 37.62
N LYS A 316 -18.71 -25.11 36.57
CA LYS A 316 -17.38 -24.51 36.36
C LYS A 316 -17.55 -23.12 35.78
N LYS A 317 -16.94 -22.14 36.40
CA LYS A 317 -16.96 -20.75 35.93
C LYS A 317 -15.80 -20.47 34.99
N PRO A 318 -15.92 -19.44 34.09
CA PRO A 318 -14.84 -19.06 33.23
C PRO A 318 -13.64 -18.58 34.05
N GLU A 319 -12.44 -18.88 33.57
CA GLU A 319 -11.21 -18.26 34.05
C GLU A 319 -11.14 -16.79 33.65
N LYS A 320 -10.58 -15.97 34.54
CA LYS A 320 -10.39 -14.55 34.22
C LYS A 320 -9.37 -14.40 33.07
N ARG A 321 -9.80 -13.78 32.01
CA ARG A 321 -8.92 -13.47 30.87
C ARG A 321 -7.90 -12.40 31.28
N LEU A 322 -6.66 -12.67 31.05
CA LEU A 322 -5.56 -11.70 31.21
C LEU A 322 -5.30 -11.04 29.87
N SER A 323 -4.86 -9.77 29.91
CA SER A 323 -4.43 -9.09 28.69
C SER A 323 -3.21 -9.80 28.10
N ILE A 324 -3.32 -10.22 26.84
CA ILE A 324 -2.22 -10.84 26.10
C ILE A 324 -1.23 -9.73 25.71
N LYS A 325 0.03 -9.91 26.09
CA LYS A 325 1.10 -9.02 25.68
C LYS A 325 1.67 -9.54 24.36
N LEU A 326 1.54 -8.74 23.31
CA LEU A 326 2.13 -9.07 22.01
C LEU A 326 3.66 -9.13 22.14
N ARG A 327 4.25 -10.05 21.41
CA ARG A 327 5.70 -10.10 21.28
C ARG A 327 6.16 -9.08 20.26
N ASP A 328 7.20 -8.35 20.59
CA ASP A 328 7.77 -7.34 19.69
C ASP A 328 8.82 -7.95 18.74
N SER A 329 9.49 -9.03 19.17
CA SER A 329 10.60 -9.65 18.42
C SER A 329 10.76 -11.14 18.71
N PHE A 330 11.40 -11.84 17.79
CA PHE A 330 11.69 -13.28 17.88
C PHE A 330 12.94 -13.63 17.06
N LEU A 331 13.54 -14.79 17.35
CA LEU A 331 14.74 -15.26 16.64
C LEU A 331 14.33 -16.15 15.46
N ILE A 332 14.66 -15.75 14.23
CA ILE A 332 14.54 -16.62 13.05
C ILE A 332 15.90 -17.30 12.82
N ASP A 333 15.98 -18.63 13.05
CA ASP A 333 17.21 -19.39 12.84
C ASP A 333 17.26 -20.09 11.47
N LYS A 334 16.11 -20.30 10.84
CA LYS A 334 16.03 -20.99 9.54
C LYS A 334 15.02 -20.31 8.60
N LEU A 335 15.45 -20.13 7.34
CA LEU A 335 14.57 -19.75 6.23
C LEU A 335 14.41 -20.91 5.26
N ALA A 336 13.18 -21.34 5.02
CA ALA A 336 12.79 -22.28 3.97
C ALA A 336 12.00 -21.54 2.88
N LEU A 337 12.39 -21.73 1.63
CA LEU A 337 11.68 -21.23 0.45
C LEU A 337 11.14 -22.42 -0.33
N GLU A 338 9.88 -22.39 -0.68
CA GLU A 338 9.20 -23.47 -1.39
C GLU A 338 8.46 -22.89 -2.61
N GLY A 339 8.60 -23.54 -3.78
CA GLY A 339 7.84 -23.19 -4.97
C GLY A 339 8.44 -22.10 -5.87
N ASN A 340 9.55 -21.46 -5.50
CA ASN A 340 10.21 -20.50 -6.37
C ASN A 340 10.84 -21.20 -7.61
N LYS A 341 10.62 -20.63 -8.80
CA LYS A 341 11.07 -21.17 -10.10
C LYS A 341 11.95 -20.18 -10.87
N LYS A 342 11.49 -18.94 -11.05
CA LYS A 342 12.17 -17.88 -11.79
C LYS A 342 13.09 -17.07 -10.90
N TYR A 343 12.61 -16.71 -9.71
CA TYR A 343 13.36 -15.85 -8.78
C TYR A 343 14.27 -16.70 -7.88
N THR A 344 15.55 -16.30 -7.81
CA THR A 344 16.54 -17.02 -7.02
C THR A 344 16.32 -16.83 -5.51
N ARG A 345 16.82 -17.79 -4.72
CA ARG A 345 16.82 -17.64 -3.25
C ARG A 345 17.52 -16.36 -2.80
N ALA A 346 18.62 -15.97 -3.47
CA ALA A 346 19.35 -14.75 -3.16
C ALA A 346 18.49 -13.49 -3.36
N TYR A 347 17.73 -13.43 -4.46
CA TYR A 347 16.81 -12.33 -4.74
C TYR A 347 15.75 -12.20 -3.65
N ILE A 348 15.05 -13.31 -3.33
CA ILE A 348 13.98 -13.31 -2.31
C ILE A 348 14.55 -12.95 -0.93
N LYS A 349 15.67 -13.55 -0.52
CA LYS A 349 16.34 -13.24 0.73
C LYS A 349 16.79 -11.79 0.78
N GLY A 350 17.21 -11.27 -0.36
CA GLY A 350 17.60 -9.89 -0.54
C GLY A 350 16.47 -8.91 -0.25
N LYS A 351 15.33 -9.12 -0.84
CA LYS A 351 14.14 -8.27 -0.62
C LYS A 351 13.60 -8.38 0.80
N LEU A 352 13.66 -9.58 1.41
CA LEU A 352 13.24 -9.79 2.80
C LEU A 352 14.08 -9.03 3.83
N ARG A 353 15.36 -8.79 3.54
CA ARG A 353 16.32 -8.05 4.37
C ARG A 353 16.49 -8.55 5.80
N TYR A 354 16.20 -9.80 6.06
CA TYR A 354 16.48 -10.32 7.37
C TYR A 354 17.77 -11.17 7.38
N THR A 355 18.43 -11.18 8.53
CA THR A 355 19.63 -11.99 8.78
C THR A 355 19.24 -13.18 9.66
N THR A 356 19.70 -14.38 9.31
CA THR A 356 19.52 -15.57 10.16
C THR A 356 20.33 -15.44 11.44
N GLU A 357 19.78 -15.97 12.55
CA GLU A 357 20.40 -16.00 13.88
C GLU A 357 20.46 -14.62 14.58
N GLU A 358 19.72 -13.62 14.07
CA GLU A 358 19.51 -12.34 14.72
C GLU A 358 18.07 -12.18 15.21
N LEU A 359 17.88 -11.36 16.24
CA LEU A 359 16.56 -11.02 16.75
C LEU A 359 15.84 -10.15 15.72
N THR A 360 14.71 -10.61 15.21
CA THR A 360 13.91 -9.94 14.19
C THR A 360 12.68 -9.33 14.86
N ALA A 361 12.43 -8.03 14.66
CA ALA A 361 11.15 -7.42 15.04
C ALA A 361 10.03 -7.84 14.08
N PHE A 362 8.79 -7.86 14.55
CA PHE A 362 7.65 -8.10 13.66
C PHE A 362 7.55 -7.05 12.56
N ASP A 363 7.83 -5.80 12.89
CA ASP A 363 7.79 -4.69 11.93
C ASP A 363 8.83 -4.89 10.80
N ASP A 364 10.01 -5.44 11.12
CA ASP A 364 11.05 -5.77 10.12
C ASP A 364 10.59 -6.92 9.19
N LEU A 365 9.93 -7.94 9.74
CA LEU A 365 9.36 -9.02 8.94
C LEU A 365 8.25 -8.51 8.02
N GLU A 366 7.34 -7.69 8.53
CA GLU A 366 6.25 -7.06 7.77
C GLU A 366 6.82 -6.14 6.67
N GLN A 367 7.87 -5.38 6.97
CA GLN A 367 8.58 -4.57 5.99
C GLN A 367 9.20 -5.44 4.89
N GLY A 368 9.85 -6.55 5.26
CA GLY A 368 10.42 -7.50 4.29
C GLY A 368 9.36 -8.16 3.41
N MET A 369 8.19 -8.50 3.96
CA MET A 369 7.05 -8.99 3.17
C MET A 369 6.52 -7.90 2.24
N SER A 370 6.44 -6.66 2.70
CA SER A 370 6.03 -5.51 1.89
C SER A 370 7.00 -5.25 0.74
N ASN A 371 8.33 -5.39 0.96
CA ASN A 371 9.34 -5.28 -0.09
C ASN A 371 9.14 -6.34 -1.19
N LEU A 372 8.80 -7.58 -0.81
CA LEU A 372 8.47 -8.63 -1.80
C LEU A 372 7.18 -8.31 -2.56
N MET A 373 6.15 -7.83 -1.87
CA MET A 373 4.86 -7.48 -2.48
C MET A 373 4.99 -6.29 -3.43
N ALA A 374 5.85 -5.31 -3.12
CA ALA A 374 6.13 -4.13 -3.94
C ALA A 374 6.57 -4.48 -5.37
N THR A 375 7.32 -5.58 -5.53
CA THR A 375 7.82 -6.04 -6.83
C THR A 375 6.72 -6.47 -7.80
N ASN A 376 5.51 -6.80 -7.30
CA ASN A 376 4.44 -7.44 -8.07
C ASN A 376 4.88 -8.71 -8.81
N ASN A 377 5.94 -9.37 -8.31
CA ASN A 377 6.44 -10.64 -8.84
C ASN A 377 5.80 -11.85 -8.17
N PHE A 378 5.14 -11.65 -7.04
CA PHE A 378 4.57 -12.71 -6.20
C PHE A 378 3.09 -12.45 -5.93
N ASN A 379 2.34 -13.54 -5.82
CA ASN A 379 1.01 -13.55 -5.22
C ASN A 379 1.14 -13.39 -3.69
N GLY A 380 0.03 -13.34 -2.96
CA GLY A 380 0.06 -13.22 -1.50
C GLY A 380 0.85 -14.35 -0.83
N ILE A 381 1.88 -14.01 -0.02
CA ILE A 381 2.76 -14.98 0.65
C ILE A 381 2.18 -15.33 2.01
N LYS A 382 1.61 -16.52 2.13
CA LYS A 382 1.04 -17.03 3.38
C LYS A 382 2.11 -17.81 4.16
N TYR A 383 3.11 -17.06 4.67
CA TYR A 383 4.25 -17.63 5.40
C TYR A 383 3.85 -18.32 6.70
N GLU A 384 4.72 -19.24 7.16
CA GLU A 384 4.57 -19.90 8.46
C GLU A 384 5.79 -19.64 9.33
N LEU A 385 5.53 -19.29 10.59
CA LEU A 385 6.54 -19.18 11.64
C LEU A 385 6.32 -20.35 12.61
N ARG A 386 7.19 -21.37 12.56
CA ARG A 386 7.07 -22.53 13.43
C ARG A 386 8.22 -22.59 14.40
N PRO A 387 7.98 -22.83 15.70
CA PRO A 387 9.05 -22.94 16.68
C PRO A 387 9.97 -24.12 16.39
N ASN A 388 11.25 -23.95 16.66
CA ASN A 388 12.23 -25.02 16.61
C ASN A 388 13.17 -24.95 17.83
N ARG A 389 14.26 -25.72 17.83
CA ARG A 389 15.14 -25.83 19.00
C ARG A 389 15.88 -24.53 19.39
N LYS A 390 16.11 -23.62 18.41
CA LYS A 390 16.91 -22.40 18.61
C LYS A 390 16.07 -21.11 18.54
N GLY A 391 14.87 -21.19 17.98
CA GLY A 391 14.00 -20.05 17.73
C GLY A 391 12.81 -20.44 16.86
N TYR A 392 12.70 -19.83 15.66
CA TYR A 392 11.62 -20.10 14.72
C TYR A 392 12.16 -20.38 13.32
N ALA A 393 11.54 -21.33 12.64
CA ALA A 393 11.70 -21.54 11.21
C ALA A 393 10.66 -20.72 10.46
N LEU A 394 11.11 -19.83 9.59
CA LEU A 394 10.27 -19.09 8.65
C LEU A 394 10.19 -19.88 7.34
N THR A 395 9.01 -20.37 6.99
CA THR A 395 8.73 -21.02 5.72
C THR A 395 7.91 -20.12 4.82
N LEU A 396 8.39 -19.86 3.60
CA LEU A 396 7.73 -19.03 2.60
C LEU A 396 7.29 -19.90 1.43
N PRO A 397 5.99 -20.24 1.32
CA PRO A 397 5.43 -20.81 0.12
C PRO A 397 5.33 -19.71 -0.95
N ILE A 398 6.22 -19.72 -1.91
CA ILE A 398 6.31 -18.74 -2.98
C ILE A 398 5.40 -19.15 -4.13
N SER A 399 4.44 -18.29 -4.44
CA SER A 399 3.65 -18.36 -5.66
C SER A 399 4.03 -17.17 -6.54
N GLU A 400 4.73 -17.45 -7.64
CA GLU A 400 5.15 -16.40 -8.58
C GLU A 400 3.98 -15.96 -9.44
N SER A 401 3.88 -14.66 -9.69
CA SER A 401 2.84 -14.08 -10.55
C SER A 401 3.00 -14.55 -11.99
N HIS A 402 1.90 -14.91 -12.62
CA HIS A 402 1.84 -15.27 -14.04
C HIS A 402 1.76 -14.06 -14.97
N ASN A 403 1.56 -12.87 -14.42
CA ASN A 403 1.39 -11.63 -15.19
C ASN A 403 2.75 -11.07 -15.64
N GLU A 404 3.28 -11.58 -16.75
CA GLU A 404 4.57 -11.14 -17.29
C GLU A 404 4.46 -9.88 -18.16
N MET A 405 3.29 -9.62 -18.71
CA MET A 405 3.05 -8.45 -19.57
C MET A 405 1.90 -7.63 -19.01
N LEU A 406 2.11 -6.34 -18.90
CA LEU A 406 1.16 -5.38 -18.36
C LEU A 406 0.92 -4.26 -19.36
N LEU A 407 -0.34 -3.92 -19.58
CA LEU A 407 -0.76 -2.71 -20.27
C LEU A 407 -1.02 -1.63 -19.20
N ARG A 408 -0.44 -0.46 -19.39
CA ARG A 408 -0.49 0.65 -18.45
C ARG A 408 -1.07 1.88 -19.10
N MET A 409 -1.85 2.64 -18.36
CA MET A 409 -2.51 3.84 -18.86
C MET A 409 -2.41 4.95 -17.83
N GLY A 410 -2.24 6.17 -18.31
CA GLY A 410 -2.25 7.38 -17.50
C GLY A 410 -2.84 8.54 -18.29
N VAL A 411 -3.27 9.56 -17.57
CA VAL A 411 -3.68 10.85 -18.13
C VAL A 411 -3.02 11.96 -17.35
N HIS A 412 -2.67 13.03 -18.04
CA HIS A 412 -2.02 14.17 -17.42
C HIS A 412 -2.38 15.46 -18.14
N TYR A 413 -2.46 16.53 -17.36
CA TYR A 413 -2.54 17.91 -17.85
C TYR A 413 -1.72 18.83 -16.94
N ASP A 414 -0.89 19.66 -17.52
CA ASP A 414 -0.19 20.77 -16.88
C ASP A 414 -0.01 21.96 -17.83
N GLY A 415 0.57 23.06 -17.32
CA GLY A 415 0.76 24.26 -18.09
C GLY A 415 1.84 24.18 -19.18
N LEU A 416 2.83 23.28 -19.04
CA LEU A 416 3.93 23.13 -19.99
C LEU A 416 3.64 22.08 -21.06
N TYR A 417 3.35 20.85 -20.66
CA TYR A 417 3.10 19.74 -21.58
C TYR A 417 1.67 19.65 -22.10
N LYS A 418 0.76 20.49 -21.56
CA LYS A 418 -0.67 20.51 -21.91
C LYS A 418 -1.33 19.14 -21.64
N SER A 419 -2.27 18.72 -22.47
CA SER A 419 -2.97 17.46 -22.32
C SER A 419 -2.15 16.28 -22.84
N ALA A 420 -2.14 15.18 -22.08
CA ALA A 420 -1.44 13.97 -22.47
C ALA A 420 -2.16 12.71 -21.98
N ALA A 421 -2.13 11.67 -22.84
CA ALA A 421 -2.51 10.30 -22.50
C ALA A 421 -1.28 9.40 -22.63
N LEU A 422 -0.99 8.63 -21.60
CA LEU A 422 0.10 7.67 -21.57
C LEU A 422 -0.44 6.27 -21.89
N PHE A 423 0.22 5.58 -22.79
CA PHE A 423 0.04 4.16 -23.10
C PHE A 423 1.36 3.44 -22.90
N GLY A 424 1.44 2.60 -21.90
CA GLY A 424 2.65 1.90 -21.52
C GLY A 424 2.50 0.39 -21.64
N ILE A 425 3.60 -0.27 -21.99
CA ILE A 425 3.74 -1.72 -21.97
C ILE A 425 4.92 -2.06 -21.06
N THR A 426 4.68 -2.97 -20.12
CA THR A 426 5.75 -3.58 -19.33
C THR A 426 5.82 -5.06 -19.67
N LYS A 427 7.01 -5.56 -19.99
CA LYS A 427 7.29 -6.98 -20.17
C LYS A 427 8.38 -7.41 -19.22
N LYS A 428 8.08 -8.43 -18.38
CA LYS A 428 9.03 -9.11 -17.49
C LYS A 428 9.57 -10.36 -18.19
N HIS A 429 10.77 -10.80 -17.81
CA HIS A 429 11.38 -12.04 -18.30
C HIS A 429 11.51 -12.09 -19.83
N LEU A 430 12.06 -11.00 -20.41
CA LEU A 430 12.25 -10.91 -21.84
C LEU A 430 13.45 -11.74 -22.32
N PHE A 431 14.61 -11.56 -21.70
CA PHE A 431 15.85 -12.27 -21.99
C PHE A 431 16.38 -13.04 -20.78
N PHE A 432 16.13 -12.55 -19.56
CA PHE A 432 16.57 -13.10 -18.28
C PHE A 432 15.40 -13.23 -17.32
N ASN A 433 15.58 -14.02 -16.24
CA ASN A 433 14.53 -14.24 -15.25
C ASN A 433 14.27 -13.02 -14.33
N ASP A 434 15.18 -12.07 -14.33
CA ASP A 434 15.17 -10.90 -13.45
C ASP A 434 15.24 -9.58 -14.24
N ASP A 435 14.86 -9.60 -15.53
CA ASP A 435 14.76 -8.42 -16.34
C ASP A 435 13.34 -7.88 -16.46
N VAL A 436 13.27 -6.60 -16.77
CA VAL A 436 12.04 -5.90 -17.09
C VAL A 436 12.29 -4.87 -18.15
N LEU A 437 11.40 -4.82 -19.13
CA LEU A 437 11.34 -3.77 -20.14
C LEU A 437 10.05 -3.01 -19.97
N TYR A 438 10.12 -1.70 -19.99
CA TYR A 438 8.94 -0.87 -20.18
C TYR A 438 9.16 0.16 -21.29
N PHE A 439 8.07 0.42 -21.97
CA PHE A 439 7.99 1.42 -23.01
C PHE A 439 6.69 2.19 -22.83
N ASP A 440 6.82 3.48 -22.58
CA ASP A 440 5.73 4.43 -22.46
C ASP A 440 5.70 5.34 -23.67
N PHE A 441 4.57 5.40 -24.31
CA PHE A 441 4.28 6.35 -25.38
C PHE A 441 3.23 7.35 -24.89
N ILE A 442 3.56 8.62 -24.98
CA ILE A 442 2.77 9.72 -24.46
C ILE A 442 2.26 10.52 -25.65
N MET A 443 0.93 10.46 -25.84
CA MET A 443 0.21 11.16 -26.90
C MET A 443 -0.54 12.36 -26.31
N GLY A 444 -0.54 13.46 -27.03
CA GLY A 444 -1.23 14.69 -26.65
C GLY A 444 -0.70 15.86 -27.44
N ASP A 445 -0.77 17.05 -26.84
CA ASP A 445 -0.26 18.26 -27.47
C ASP A 445 1.26 18.17 -27.71
N ASN A 446 1.96 17.50 -26.79
CA ASN A 446 3.42 17.30 -26.87
C ASN A 446 3.75 15.80 -26.81
N VAL A 447 4.19 15.24 -27.94
CA VAL A 447 4.51 13.82 -28.06
C VAL A 447 5.82 13.51 -27.38
N ARG A 448 5.84 12.46 -26.52
CA ARG A 448 7.02 12.01 -25.79
C ARG A 448 7.09 10.49 -25.76
N TYR A 449 8.25 9.94 -25.48
CA TYR A 449 8.38 8.53 -25.09
C TYR A 449 9.40 8.35 -23.97
N ASP A 450 9.23 7.26 -23.21
CA ASP A 450 10.20 6.77 -22.22
C ASP A 450 10.36 5.26 -22.39
N PHE A 451 11.56 4.82 -22.64
CA PHE A 451 11.96 3.42 -22.77
C PHE A 451 13.02 3.10 -21.74
N GLU A 452 12.86 2.00 -21.03
CA GLU A 452 13.90 1.48 -20.16
C GLU A 452 13.90 -0.05 -20.14
N TYR A 453 15.07 -0.63 -20.33
CA TYR A 453 15.37 -2.03 -20.08
C TYR A 453 16.24 -2.12 -18.84
N TYR A 454 15.78 -2.83 -17.82
CA TYR A 454 16.42 -2.91 -16.53
C TYR A 454 16.57 -4.38 -16.08
N LEU A 455 17.79 -4.73 -15.65
CA LEU A 455 18.14 -6.03 -15.11
C LEU A 455 18.29 -5.90 -13.60
N ASP A 456 17.25 -6.33 -12.83
CA ASP A 456 17.19 -6.23 -11.37
C ASP A 456 17.95 -7.39 -10.71
N LYS A 457 19.13 -7.13 -10.20
CA LYS A 457 19.92 -8.10 -9.42
C LYS A 457 19.73 -7.97 -7.90
N GLY A 458 18.73 -7.22 -7.45
CA GLY A 458 18.49 -6.96 -6.04
C GLY A 458 19.62 -6.13 -5.41
N PHE A 459 20.31 -6.68 -4.40
CA PHE A 459 21.44 -5.99 -3.74
C PHE A 459 22.72 -5.86 -4.55
N TYR A 460 22.82 -6.62 -5.64
CA TYR A 460 24.00 -6.57 -6.50
C TYR A 460 23.88 -5.44 -7.50
N TRP A 461 24.93 -5.19 -8.25
CA TRP A 461 24.92 -4.24 -9.34
C TRP A 461 23.90 -4.64 -10.39
N SER A 462 22.91 -3.78 -10.57
CA SER A 462 21.89 -3.85 -11.58
C SER A 462 22.29 -2.99 -12.78
N PHE A 463 21.82 -3.35 -13.97
CA PHE A 463 22.16 -2.66 -15.22
C PHE A 463 20.91 -2.14 -15.89
N GLY A 464 21.00 -0.93 -16.47
CA GLY A 464 19.90 -0.35 -17.21
C GLY A 464 20.36 0.32 -18.51
N VAL A 465 19.45 0.29 -19.48
CA VAL A 465 19.53 1.08 -20.71
C VAL A 465 18.26 1.89 -20.79
N LYS A 466 18.39 3.21 -20.91
CA LYS A 466 17.26 4.13 -20.96
C LYS A 466 17.34 5.01 -22.19
N SER A 467 16.18 5.27 -22.83
CA SER A 467 16.02 6.21 -23.90
C SER A 467 14.77 7.03 -23.68
N ARG A 468 14.89 8.34 -23.75
CA ARG A 468 13.79 9.26 -23.54
C ARG A 468 13.79 10.34 -24.61
N PHE A 469 12.62 10.67 -25.10
CA PHE A 469 12.37 11.82 -25.97
C PHE A 469 11.35 12.74 -25.29
N ASN A 470 11.73 14.02 -25.17
CA ASN A 470 10.85 15.09 -24.72
C ASN A 470 10.70 16.14 -25.83
N TYR A 471 9.49 16.68 -25.91
CA TYR A 471 9.18 17.81 -26.77
C TYR A 471 8.19 18.72 -26.05
N PHE A 472 8.41 20.00 -26.13
CA PHE A 472 7.43 21.02 -25.74
C PHE A 472 7.66 22.31 -26.53
N GLU A 473 6.61 23.14 -26.56
CA GLU A 473 6.59 24.46 -27.21
C GLU A 473 6.11 25.48 -26.16
N LYS A 474 6.82 26.58 -26.04
CA LYS A 474 6.56 27.64 -25.08
C LYS A 474 7.01 29.00 -25.55
N ASP A 475 6.13 30.00 -25.41
CA ASP A 475 6.49 31.42 -25.53
C ASP A 475 7.41 31.81 -24.38
N ILE A 476 8.55 32.39 -24.72
CA ILE A 476 9.56 32.88 -23.77
C ILE A 476 9.65 34.41 -23.93
N ASP A 477 9.65 35.12 -22.79
CA ASP A 477 9.78 36.58 -22.77
C ASP A 477 11.11 37.05 -23.31
N TYR A 478 11.10 38.20 -23.96
CA TYR A 478 12.28 38.81 -24.59
C TYR A 478 13.44 38.98 -23.61
N ASP A 479 13.19 39.34 -22.35
CA ASP A 479 14.21 39.57 -21.33
C ASP A 479 15.08 38.36 -21.04
N PHE A 480 14.61 37.15 -21.43
CA PHE A 480 15.34 35.90 -21.26
C PHE A 480 16.19 35.50 -22.49
N LEU A 481 16.07 36.25 -23.57
CA LEU A 481 16.80 35.94 -24.79
C LEU A 481 18.30 36.31 -24.67
N PRO A 482 19.19 35.58 -25.40
CA PRO A 482 20.57 35.99 -25.53
C PRO A 482 20.71 37.45 -26.05
N GLU A 483 21.58 38.25 -25.43
CA GLU A 483 21.79 39.64 -25.82
C GLU A 483 22.00 39.82 -27.34
N SER A 484 22.68 38.86 -28.00
CA SER A 484 22.92 38.84 -29.44
C SER A 484 21.64 38.77 -30.28
N LEU A 485 20.62 38.02 -29.79
CA LEU A 485 19.30 37.95 -30.43
C LEU A 485 18.47 39.19 -30.12
N ALA A 486 18.50 39.64 -28.86
CA ALA A 486 17.82 40.84 -28.42
C ALA A 486 18.31 42.09 -29.17
N GLU A 487 19.60 42.23 -29.42
CA GLU A 487 20.17 43.33 -30.20
C GLU A 487 19.80 43.25 -31.68
N GLN A 488 19.70 42.03 -32.23
CA GLN A 488 19.40 41.81 -33.65
C GLN A 488 17.91 42.03 -33.99
N PHE A 489 17.00 41.78 -32.99
CA PHE A 489 15.55 41.85 -33.15
C PHE A 489 14.89 42.70 -32.04
N PRO A 490 15.15 44.01 -31.96
CA PRO A 490 14.72 44.84 -30.82
C PRO A 490 13.20 45.06 -30.74
N ASP A 491 12.42 44.72 -31.74
CA ASP A 491 10.96 44.85 -31.80
C ASP A 491 10.20 43.59 -31.31
N LEU A 492 10.90 42.51 -30.92
CA LEU A 492 10.29 41.32 -30.39
C LEU A 492 9.92 41.48 -28.90
N ASN A 493 8.72 41.07 -28.53
CA ASN A 493 8.29 41.02 -27.14
C ASN A 493 8.39 39.62 -26.55
N SER A 494 8.25 38.57 -27.36
CA SER A 494 8.38 37.17 -26.98
C SER A 494 8.88 36.33 -28.16
N LEU A 495 9.40 35.15 -27.83
CA LEU A 495 9.87 34.15 -28.79
C LEU A 495 9.21 32.82 -28.54
N ASP A 496 8.54 32.27 -29.55
CA ASP A 496 8.02 30.91 -29.48
C ASP A 496 9.17 29.92 -29.66
N VAL A 497 9.51 29.19 -28.60
CA VAL A 497 10.61 28.21 -28.58
C VAL A 497 10.08 26.79 -28.54
N LYS A 498 10.46 26.01 -29.54
CA LYS A 498 10.29 24.57 -29.61
C LYS A 498 11.55 23.89 -29.10
N LEU A 499 11.44 23.20 -27.96
CA LEU A 499 12.54 22.44 -27.40
C LEU A 499 12.29 20.94 -27.61
N SER A 500 13.29 20.26 -28.17
CA SER A 500 13.29 18.79 -28.23
C SER A 500 14.61 18.25 -27.69
N ASP A 501 14.54 17.20 -26.86
CA ASP A 501 15.71 16.47 -26.41
C ASP A 501 15.53 14.97 -26.50
N VAL A 502 16.59 14.29 -26.92
CA VAL A 502 16.73 12.83 -26.85
C VAL A 502 17.83 12.53 -25.85
N THR A 503 17.54 11.78 -24.82
CA THR A 503 18.52 11.34 -23.83
C THR A 503 18.62 9.83 -23.84
N ASN A 504 19.80 9.30 -24.14
CA ASN A 504 20.13 7.88 -24.14
C ASN A 504 21.16 7.60 -23.04
N GLN A 505 20.89 6.64 -22.19
CA GLN A 505 21.74 6.31 -21.03
C GLN A 505 22.02 4.81 -20.96
N ILE A 506 23.23 4.47 -20.59
CA ILE A 506 23.62 3.13 -20.14
C ILE A 506 24.18 3.31 -18.73
N TYR A 507 23.63 2.62 -17.78
CA TYR A 507 24.02 2.80 -16.39
C TYR A 507 24.11 1.49 -15.61
N MET A 508 24.84 1.55 -14.53
CA MET A 508 24.86 0.51 -13.49
C MET A 508 24.58 1.17 -12.15
N GLN A 509 23.76 0.49 -11.33
CA GLN A 509 23.44 0.97 -10.01
C GLN A 509 23.39 -0.16 -8.99
N THR A 510 23.54 0.20 -7.72
CA THR A 510 23.28 -0.70 -6.59
C THR A 510 22.23 -0.10 -5.68
N VAL A 511 21.35 -0.96 -5.16
CA VAL A 511 20.29 -0.61 -4.21
C VAL A 511 20.68 -1.16 -2.86
N LEU A 512 21.18 -0.29 -1.97
CA LEU A 512 21.56 -0.72 -0.62
C LEU A 512 20.34 -0.90 0.29
N ARG A 513 19.32 -0.08 0.07
CA ARG A 513 17.97 -0.18 0.66
C ARG A 513 16.96 0.28 -0.38
N GLU A 514 15.69 -0.05 -0.22
CA GLU A 514 14.63 0.40 -1.13
C GLU A 514 14.62 1.94 -1.26
N GLU A 515 15.02 2.63 -0.18
CA GLU A 515 15.09 4.08 -0.14
C GLU A 515 16.42 4.67 -0.66
N PHE A 516 17.47 3.86 -0.85
CA PHE A 516 18.81 4.34 -1.20
C PHE A 516 19.40 3.64 -2.41
N THR A 517 19.79 4.40 -3.42
CA THR A 517 20.52 3.90 -4.58
C THR A 517 21.63 4.87 -4.98
N PHE A 518 22.71 4.32 -5.50
CA PHE A 518 23.69 5.11 -6.24
C PHE A 518 24.12 4.36 -7.50
N GLY A 519 24.54 5.11 -8.50
CA GLY A 519 24.96 4.54 -9.77
C GLY A 519 25.86 5.45 -10.57
N VAL A 520 26.39 4.88 -11.63
CA VAL A 520 27.22 5.58 -12.63
C VAL A 520 26.81 5.16 -14.01
N GLY A 521 27.02 6.01 -15.00
CA GLY A 521 26.64 5.72 -16.36
C GLY A 521 27.30 6.60 -17.40
N LEU A 522 26.94 6.31 -18.64
CA LEU A 522 27.28 7.12 -19.81
C LEU A 522 25.98 7.65 -20.42
N GLU A 523 26.00 8.88 -20.85
CA GLU A 523 24.85 9.56 -21.46
C GLU A 523 25.25 10.14 -22.81
N HIS A 524 24.37 9.92 -23.78
CA HIS A 524 24.28 10.70 -24.99
C HIS A 524 23.01 11.54 -24.96
N LYS A 525 23.12 12.84 -25.13
CA LYS A 525 22.02 13.79 -25.19
C LYS A 525 22.07 14.58 -26.48
N PHE A 526 21.01 14.51 -27.27
CA PHE A 526 20.79 15.42 -28.40
C PHE A 526 19.78 16.48 -27.95
N LEU A 527 20.13 17.76 -28.08
CA LEU A 527 19.31 18.89 -27.73
C LEU A 527 19.13 19.80 -28.95
N LYS A 528 17.87 20.16 -29.27
CA LYS A 528 17.53 21.09 -30.30
C LYS A 528 16.54 22.12 -29.81
N ALA A 529 16.88 23.41 -29.95
CA ALA A 529 16.00 24.55 -29.74
C ALA A 529 15.81 25.29 -31.04
N GLN A 530 14.59 25.60 -31.44
CA GLN A 530 14.25 26.35 -32.63
C GLN A 530 13.05 27.26 -32.40
N THR A 531 12.89 28.27 -33.24
CA THR A 531 11.76 29.21 -33.13
C THR A 531 11.10 29.42 -34.48
N GLU A 532 9.76 29.54 -34.49
CA GLU A 532 8.97 29.97 -35.65
C GLU A 532 8.84 31.49 -35.74
N THR A 533 9.11 32.20 -34.65
CA THR A 533 8.95 33.66 -34.59
C THR A 533 9.92 34.35 -35.52
N ILE A 534 11.09 33.76 -35.75
CA ILE A 534 12.14 34.24 -36.63
C ILE A 534 12.44 33.15 -37.64
N THR A 535 12.55 33.52 -38.91
CA THR A 535 12.95 32.58 -39.99
C THR A 535 14.38 32.85 -40.43
N ASP A 536 15.05 31.78 -40.91
CA ASP A 536 16.36 31.88 -41.54
C ASP A 536 16.25 32.47 -42.96
N ASP A 537 17.39 32.64 -43.66
CA ASP A 537 17.46 33.16 -45.01
C ASP A 537 16.70 32.33 -46.06
N ASN A 538 16.33 31.08 -45.72
CA ASN A 538 15.57 30.17 -46.57
C ASN A 538 14.07 30.22 -46.29
N GLY A 539 13.65 30.87 -45.20
CA GLY A 539 12.27 30.93 -44.70
C GLY A 539 11.88 29.75 -43.82
N ASP A 540 12.85 28.96 -43.34
CA ASP A 540 12.67 27.89 -42.39
C ASP A 540 12.77 28.43 -40.94
N ASP A 541 12.23 27.68 -39.96
CA ASP A 541 12.33 28.00 -38.53
C ASP A 541 13.80 28.20 -38.11
N MET A 542 14.11 29.30 -37.46
CA MET A 542 15.47 29.57 -37.02
C MET A 542 15.89 28.58 -35.94
N VAL A 543 17.00 27.87 -36.20
CA VAL A 543 17.62 26.97 -35.24
C VAL A 543 18.48 27.80 -34.29
N LEU A 544 18.09 27.84 -33.02
CA LEU A 544 18.81 28.53 -31.93
C LEU A 544 19.99 27.71 -31.44
N GLU A 545 19.78 26.39 -31.30
CA GLU A 545 20.80 25.44 -30.89
C GLU A 545 20.49 24.03 -31.41
N SER A 546 21.53 23.26 -31.80
CA SER A 546 21.39 21.85 -32.21
C SER A 546 22.71 21.11 -31.98
N HIS A 547 22.84 20.44 -30.82
CA HIS A 547 24.08 19.81 -30.41
C HIS A 547 23.85 18.39 -29.85
N ASP A 548 24.85 17.54 -30.10
CA ASP A 548 24.98 16.26 -29.39
C ASP A 548 26.00 16.43 -28.25
N TYR A 549 25.69 15.90 -27.09
CA TYR A 549 26.54 15.89 -25.92
C TYR A 549 26.78 14.47 -25.45
N PHE A 550 28.02 14.16 -25.08
CA PHE A 550 28.40 12.90 -24.47
C PHE A 550 28.98 13.17 -23.07
N SER A 551 28.37 12.58 -22.08
CA SER A 551 28.81 12.72 -20.69
C SER A 551 28.99 11.37 -19.99
N SER A 552 29.89 11.34 -19.01
CA SER A 552 29.84 10.35 -17.95
C SER A 552 29.10 10.97 -16.76
N TYR A 553 28.29 10.19 -16.07
CA TYR A 553 27.54 10.72 -14.93
C TYR A 553 27.51 9.75 -13.77
N GLY A 554 27.30 10.31 -12.58
CA GLY A 554 27.02 9.58 -11.36
C GLY A 554 25.82 10.16 -10.64
N PHE A 555 25.08 9.33 -9.93
CA PHE A 555 23.93 9.77 -9.16
C PHE A 555 23.84 9.08 -7.81
N LEU A 556 23.22 9.77 -6.86
CA LEU A 556 22.92 9.27 -5.55
C LEU A 556 21.50 9.72 -5.18
N LYS A 557 20.66 8.75 -4.77
CA LYS A 557 19.26 9.01 -4.41
C LYS A 557 18.93 8.38 -3.08
N PHE A 558 18.24 9.12 -2.25
CA PHE A 558 17.61 8.65 -1.03
C PHE A 558 16.18 9.17 -0.95
N ASP A 559 15.21 8.30 -0.71
CA ASP A 559 13.80 8.70 -0.69
C ASP A 559 13.00 7.83 0.27
N SER A 560 12.75 8.37 1.46
CA SER A 560 11.89 7.79 2.49
C SER A 560 10.57 8.54 2.70
N LEU A 561 10.20 9.44 1.77
CA LEU A 561 8.90 10.11 1.83
C LEU A 561 7.77 9.09 1.76
N ASP A 562 6.71 9.33 2.50
CA ASP A 562 5.51 8.47 2.52
C ASP A 562 4.58 8.70 1.31
N ASP A 563 4.60 9.90 0.72
CA ASP A 563 3.91 10.26 -0.52
C ASP A 563 4.80 11.15 -1.39
N LYS A 564 4.62 11.11 -2.72
CA LYS A 564 5.37 11.94 -3.67
C LYS A 564 4.80 13.35 -3.77
N TYR A 565 3.47 13.49 -3.73
CA TYR A 565 2.75 14.71 -4.06
C TYR A 565 2.28 15.50 -2.83
N PHE A 566 1.98 14.79 -1.74
CA PHE A 566 1.55 15.34 -0.46
C PHE A 566 2.34 14.68 0.68
N PRO A 567 3.67 14.88 0.73
CA PRO A 567 4.49 14.20 1.73
C PRO A 567 4.15 14.68 3.14
N SER A 568 3.89 13.74 4.05
CA SER A 568 3.64 14.04 5.45
C SER A 568 4.82 13.75 6.36
N LYS A 569 5.71 12.84 5.95
CA LYS A 569 6.91 12.47 6.69
C LYS A 569 7.98 11.88 5.78
N GLY A 570 9.23 11.96 6.25
CA GLY A 570 10.36 11.33 5.58
C GLY A 570 11.42 12.32 5.13
N PHE A 571 12.45 11.81 4.51
CA PHE A 571 13.60 12.55 3.99
C PHE A 571 13.82 12.19 2.52
N PHE A 572 14.27 13.16 1.74
CA PHE A 572 14.55 13.03 0.32
C PHE A 572 15.91 13.62 0.00
N PHE A 573 16.65 12.95 -0.88
CA PHE A 573 17.83 13.44 -1.55
C PHE A 573 17.91 12.85 -2.95
N ASP A 574 18.07 13.69 -3.96
CA ASP A 574 18.34 13.30 -5.34
C ASP A 574 19.45 14.21 -5.86
N GLY A 575 20.61 13.63 -6.18
CA GLY A 575 21.75 14.35 -6.68
C GLY A 575 22.41 13.63 -7.83
N ASP A 576 22.80 14.38 -8.85
CA ASP A 576 23.55 13.90 -10.01
C ASP A 576 24.70 14.84 -10.35
N PHE A 577 25.72 14.25 -10.96
CA PHE A 577 26.88 14.95 -11.49
C PHE A 577 27.18 14.43 -12.89
N HIS A 578 27.20 15.32 -13.88
CA HIS A 578 27.51 15.03 -15.27
C HIS A 578 28.84 15.70 -15.65
N LEU A 579 29.77 14.91 -16.20
CA LEU A 579 30.98 15.39 -16.81
C LEU A 579 30.84 15.29 -18.32
N TYR A 580 30.63 16.43 -19.01
CA TYR A 580 30.50 16.53 -20.45
C TYR A 580 31.90 16.48 -21.09
N LEU A 581 32.16 15.40 -21.81
CA LEU A 581 33.46 15.08 -22.35
C LEU A 581 33.61 15.46 -23.79
N PHE A 582 32.49 15.46 -24.53
CA PHE A 582 32.48 15.72 -25.97
C PHE A 582 31.12 16.32 -26.38
N GLY A 583 31.14 17.21 -27.35
CA GLY A 583 29.96 17.75 -28.02
C GLY A 583 30.23 17.88 -29.52
N SER A 584 29.18 17.70 -30.34
CA SER A 584 29.25 17.88 -31.78
C SER A 584 28.64 19.23 -32.23
N ASN A 585 28.93 19.64 -33.47
CA ASN A 585 28.37 20.83 -34.10
C ASN A 585 28.75 22.18 -33.44
N PHE A 586 29.90 22.23 -32.78
CA PHE A 586 30.47 23.48 -32.29
C PHE A 586 31.39 24.14 -33.33
N ASP A 587 31.33 25.46 -33.48
CA ASP A 587 32.16 26.23 -34.41
C ASP A 587 33.65 26.25 -34.03
N GLY A 588 33.97 25.80 -32.82
CA GLY A 588 35.32 25.69 -32.26
C GLY A 588 35.62 24.33 -31.64
N ASN A 589 36.68 24.23 -30.85
CA ASN A 589 36.96 23.06 -30.05
C ASN A 589 36.03 23.03 -28.85
N PHE A 590 35.32 21.91 -28.68
CA PHE A 590 34.47 21.69 -27.51
C PHE A 590 35.28 21.80 -26.20
N SER A 591 34.88 22.69 -25.31
CA SER A 591 35.43 22.80 -23.96
C SER A 591 34.69 21.91 -23.01
N GLN A 592 35.41 21.04 -22.28
CA GLN A 592 34.81 20.16 -21.27
C GLN A 592 34.27 20.98 -20.11
N PHE A 593 33.09 20.62 -19.65
CA PHE A 593 32.44 21.23 -18.47
C PHE A 593 31.68 20.18 -17.66
N SER A 594 31.27 20.56 -16.46
CA SER A 594 30.50 19.67 -15.58
C SER A 594 29.24 20.38 -15.10
N ILE A 595 28.19 19.59 -14.86
CA ILE A 595 26.96 20.06 -14.21
C ILE A 595 26.72 19.19 -12.98
N ALA A 596 26.53 19.86 -11.84
CA ALA A 596 26.10 19.22 -10.58
C ALA A 596 24.70 19.72 -10.24
N LYS A 597 23.80 18.81 -9.91
CA LYS A 597 22.45 19.15 -9.40
C LYS A 597 22.17 18.34 -8.15
N ALA A 598 21.48 18.96 -7.18
CA ALA A 598 20.98 18.24 -6.04
C ALA A 598 19.70 18.87 -5.50
N LYS A 599 18.77 18.02 -5.07
CA LYS A 599 17.58 18.39 -4.32
C LYS A 599 17.55 17.58 -3.03
N THR A 600 17.35 18.24 -1.90
CA THR A 600 17.23 17.60 -0.59
C THR A 600 16.12 18.24 0.22
N GLY A 601 15.51 17.46 1.11
CA GLY A 601 14.47 18.00 1.97
C GLY A 601 13.86 16.95 2.87
N PHE A 602 12.94 17.39 3.69
CA PHE A 602 12.22 16.51 4.61
C PHE A 602 10.78 17.00 4.77
N ALA A 603 9.91 16.06 5.13
CA ALA A 603 8.55 16.32 5.58
C ALA A 603 8.36 15.85 7.01
N VAL A 604 7.62 16.61 7.80
CA VAL A 604 7.32 16.30 9.21
C VAL A 604 5.84 16.51 9.50
N PRO A 605 5.16 15.55 10.16
CA PRO A 605 3.80 15.73 10.62
C PRO A 605 3.80 16.63 11.87
N ILE A 606 3.00 17.69 11.83
CA ILE A 606 2.77 18.57 12.99
C ILE A 606 1.58 18.05 13.79
N THR A 607 0.55 17.63 13.10
CA THR A 607 -0.60 16.92 13.66
C THR A 607 -0.92 15.71 12.77
N HIS A 608 -1.99 14.97 13.06
CA HIS A 608 -2.41 13.84 12.22
C HIS A 608 -2.87 14.26 10.81
N ASN A 609 -3.19 15.54 10.58
CA ASN A 609 -3.70 16.06 9.31
C ASN A 609 -3.01 17.36 8.84
N ILE A 610 -1.94 17.80 9.52
CA ILE A 610 -1.13 18.94 9.11
C ILE A 610 0.32 18.51 9.04
N SER A 611 0.95 18.74 7.91
CA SER A 611 2.37 18.49 7.69
C SER A 611 3.08 19.73 7.15
N PHE A 612 4.38 19.82 7.43
CA PHE A 612 5.28 20.79 6.85
C PHE A 612 6.37 20.06 6.07
N ASP A 613 6.70 20.56 4.90
CA ASP A 613 7.88 20.12 4.17
C ASP A 613 8.80 21.30 3.84
N LEU A 614 10.08 21.01 3.83
CA LEU A 614 11.13 21.95 3.48
C LEU A 614 12.10 21.27 2.50
N PHE A 615 12.19 21.80 1.32
CA PHE A 615 13.13 21.34 0.28
C PHE A 615 14.08 22.46 -0.10
N THR A 616 15.33 22.11 -0.35
CA THR A 616 16.29 22.96 -1.01
C THR A 616 16.87 22.25 -2.22
N GLU A 617 17.12 22.98 -3.27
CA GLU A 617 17.75 22.46 -4.49
C GLU A 617 18.71 23.48 -5.07
N GLY A 618 19.71 22.97 -5.77
CA GLY A 618 20.69 23.81 -6.43
C GLY A 618 21.28 23.09 -7.63
N GLY A 619 21.72 23.88 -8.58
CA GLY A 619 22.42 23.46 -9.76
C GLY A 619 23.59 24.37 -10.05
N PHE A 620 24.72 23.77 -10.45
CA PHE A 620 25.96 24.49 -10.71
C PHE A 620 26.61 23.91 -11.95
N LYS A 621 27.01 24.79 -12.87
CA LYS A 621 27.79 24.46 -14.04
C LYS A 621 29.23 24.93 -13.82
N PHE A 622 30.19 24.04 -14.01
CA PHE A 622 31.61 24.29 -13.81
C PHE A 622 32.37 24.19 -15.14
N GLY A 623 33.19 25.16 -15.43
CA GLY A 623 33.95 25.26 -16.66
C GLY A 623 33.36 26.28 -17.63
N SER A 624 34.16 26.73 -18.58
CA SER A 624 33.71 27.65 -19.60
C SER A 624 33.03 26.90 -20.76
N THR A 625 31.84 27.31 -21.11
CA THR A 625 31.13 26.78 -22.28
C THR A 625 30.46 27.93 -23.01
N GLU A 626 30.44 27.86 -24.34
CA GLU A 626 29.73 28.85 -25.17
C GLU A 626 28.23 28.56 -25.27
N THR A 627 27.78 27.33 -24.84
CA THR A 627 26.39 26.95 -24.92
C THR A 627 25.60 27.36 -23.66
N ARG A 628 24.43 27.96 -23.86
CA ARG A 628 23.44 28.29 -22.83
C ARG A 628 22.30 27.27 -22.71
N ALA A 629 22.17 26.34 -23.69
CA ALA A 629 21.04 25.38 -23.68
C ALA A 629 21.03 24.43 -22.50
N LEU A 630 22.16 24.30 -21.80
CA LEU A 630 22.27 23.50 -20.55
C LEU A 630 22.36 24.37 -19.29
N ASP A 631 22.08 25.68 -19.37
CA ASP A 631 21.93 26.55 -18.23
C ASP A 631 20.62 26.21 -17.47
N PHE A 632 20.58 26.55 -16.22
CA PHE A 632 19.40 26.31 -15.40
C PHE A 632 18.37 27.40 -15.64
N VAL A 633 17.11 26.96 -15.70
CA VAL A 633 15.97 27.83 -15.92
C VAL A 633 14.92 27.54 -14.87
N LEU A 634 14.36 28.60 -14.29
CA LEU A 634 13.34 28.51 -13.25
C LEU A 634 12.04 29.17 -13.71
N GLY A 635 10.93 28.65 -13.19
CA GLY A 635 9.58 29.15 -13.42
C GLY A 635 8.54 28.07 -13.54
N GLY A 636 7.27 28.46 -13.46
CA GLY A 636 6.13 27.57 -13.62
C GLY A 636 5.88 26.61 -12.45
N TYR A 637 5.04 25.64 -12.72
CA TYR A 637 4.63 24.62 -11.77
C TYR A 637 4.96 23.22 -12.31
N GLY A 638 5.50 22.36 -11.47
CA GLY A 638 5.82 20.97 -11.78
C GLY A 638 6.52 20.29 -10.62
N ASN A 639 6.74 18.97 -10.75
CA ASN A 639 7.38 18.17 -9.70
C ASN A 639 8.74 17.60 -10.09
N ASP A 640 9.04 17.47 -11.38
CA ASP A 640 10.26 16.85 -11.87
C ASP A 640 11.05 17.82 -12.76
N PHE A 641 12.38 17.66 -12.74
CA PHE A 641 13.23 18.36 -13.67
C PHE A 641 13.03 17.88 -15.11
N ILE A 642 12.83 18.83 -15.98
CA ILE A 642 12.86 18.60 -17.41
C ILE A 642 14.15 19.26 -17.92
N ASN A 643 15.12 18.46 -18.32
CA ASN A 643 16.47 18.97 -18.60
C ASN A 643 17.02 19.73 -17.35
N ASN A 644 17.30 21.02 -17.51
CA ASN A 644 17.71 21.92 -16.45
C ASN A 644 16.59 22.90 -16.03
N ILE A 645 15.34 22.62 -16.38
CA ILE A 645 14.19 23.46 -15.99
C ILE A 645 13.72 23.01 -14.59
N SER A 646 13.68 23.96 -13.66
CA SER A 646 13.20 23.74 -12.28
C SER A 646 11.94 24.56 -12.00
N PRO A 647 10.87 23.95 -11.44
CA PRO A 647 9.65 24.69 -11.12
C PRO A 647 9.89 25.78 -10.08
N PHE A 648 9.30 26.97 -10.28
CA PHE A 648 9.32 28.07 -9.33
C PHE A 648 7.98 28.82 -9.37
N LEU A 649 7.22 28.74 -8.29
CA LEU A 649 5.89 29.33 -8.19
C LEU A 649 5.95 30.87 -8.15
N GLY A 650 4.97 31.53 -8.76
CA GLY A 650 4.90 32.97 -8.84
C GLY A 650 5.46 33.58 -10.15
N TYR A 651 6.04 32.73 -10.99
CA TYR A 651 6.58 33.10 -12.31
C TYR A 651 6.03 32.13 -13.37
N ASP A 652 5.96 32.58 -14.62
CA ASP A 652 5.64 31.68 -15.74
C ASP A 652 6.80 30.72 -16.00
N TYR A 653 6.58 29.72 -16.84
CA TYR A 653 7.63 28.76 -17.23
C TYR A 653 8.76 29.47 -17.99
N ILE A 654 10.00 29.13 -17.65
CA ILE A 654 11.21 29.66 -18.31
C ILE A 654 11.31 31.19 -18.15
N SER A 655 11.26 31.71 -16.91
CA SER A 655 11.25 33.15 -16.65
C SER A 655 12.61 33.71 -16.26
N PHE A 656 13.45 32.96 -15.56
CA PHE A 656 14.77 33.40 -15.13
C PHE A 656 15.72 32.23 -14.94
N GLY A 657 17.02 32.48 -14.86
CA GLY A 657 18.00 31.41 -14.71
C GLY A 657 19.44 31.88 -14.85
N GLY A 658 20.34 30.97 -15.18
CA GLY A 658 21.77 31.18 -15.35
C GLY A 658 22.56 29.87 -15.30
N ASP A 659 23.88 29.97 -15.23
CA ASP A 659 24.76 28.81 -15.10
C ASP A 659 24.67 28.15 -13.72
N SER A 660 24.06 28.84 -12.77
CA SER A 660 23.91 28.35 -11.38
C SER A 660 22.68 28.93 -10.71
N TYR A 661 22.12 28.16 -9.75
CA TYR A 661 21.03 28.60 -8.89
C TYR A 661 21.02 27.86 -7.56
N VAL A 662 20.38 28.46 -6.56
CA VAL A 662 19.98 27.84 -5.30
C VAL A 662 18.55 28.25 -5.00
N LYS A 663 17.70 27.28 -4.64
CA LYS A 663 16.28 27.49 -4.32
C LYS A 663 15.92 26.79 -3.01
N GLY A 664 15.11 27.45 -2.19
CA GLY A 664 14.45 26.87 -1.01
C GLY A 664 12.93 26.92 -1.17
N THR A 665 12.24 25.85 -0.81
CA THR A 665 10.78 25.77 -0.86
C THR A 665 10.26 25.25 0.46
N PHE A 666 9.37 26.00 1.09
CA PHE A 666 8.60 25.60 2.27
C PHE A 666 7.15 25.40 1.88
N ASN A 667 6.55 24.30 2.29
CA ASN A 667 5.14 24.02 2.08
C ASN A 667 4.47 23.60 3.39
N ALA A 668 3.30 24.16 3.66
CA ALA A 668 2.40 23.75 4.72
C ALA A 668 1.18 23.12 4.08
N ASP A 669 0.92 21.85 4.39
CA ASP A 669 -0.21 21.08 3.87
C ASP A 669 -1.19 20.71 4.98
N TRP A 670 -2.48 20.89 4.71
CA TRP A 670 -3.57 20.53 5.60
C TRP A 670 -4.58 19.63 4.90
N GLU A 671 -4.57 18.34 5.26
CA GLU A 671 -5.61 17.38 4.87
C GLU A 671 -6.88 17.63 5.70
N PHE A 672 -7.69 18.64 5.34
CA PHE A 672 -8.87 19.04 6.10
C PHE A 672 -10.03 18.03 6.02
N VAL A 673 -10.09 17.27 4.96
CA VAL A 673 -10.94 16.10 4.76
C VAL A 673 -10.10 15.06 4.03
N LYS A 674 -10.27 13.77 4.33
CA LYS A 674 -9.51 12.68 3.70
C LYS A 674 -9.37 12.86 2.19
N LYS A 675 -8.14 12.82 1.68
CA LYS A 675 -7.76 13.05 0.28
C LYS A 675 -7.97 14.48 -0.24
N ASN A 676 -8.28 15.43 0.62
CA ASN A 676 -8.49 16.82 0.25
C ASN A 676 -7.53 17.72 1.02
N HIS A 677 -6.71 18.44 0.32
CA HIS A 677 -5.58 19.21 0.81
C HIS A 677 -5.76 20.69 0.55
N LEU A 678 -5.41 21.50 1.53
CA LEU A 678 -5.15 22.92 1.35
C LEU A 678 -3.67 23.15 1.63
N ASN A 679 -2.94 23.75 0.69
CA ASN A 679 -1.52 24.00 0.86
C ASN A 679 -1.17 25.46 0.66
N PHE A 680 -0.16 25.89 1.43
CA PHE A 680 0.49 27.18 1.30
C PHE A 680 1.97 26.94 1.05
N THR A 681 2.47 27.46 -0.07
CA THR A 681 3.86 27.26 -0.48
C THR A 681 4.58 28.60 -0.60
N VAL A 682 5.81 28.64 -0.12
CA VAL A 682 6.73 29.78 -0.29
C VAL A 682 8.01 29.27 -0.90
N ASN A 683 8.51 29.92 -1.93
CA ASN A 683 9.82 29.62 -2.48
C ASN A 683 10.67 30.88 -2.65
N TYR A 684 11.97 30.71 -2.44
CA TYR A 684 12.99 31.73 -2.62
C TYR A 684 14.14 31.18 -3.45
N ALA A 685 14.72 32.01 -4.31
CA ALA A 685 15.87 31.60 -5.11
C ALA A 685 16.86 32.73 -5.35
N ASN A 686 18.13 32.35 -5.55
CA ASN A 686 19.15 33.13 -6.23
C ASN A 686 19.58 32.36 -7.48
N ALA A 687 19.62 33.02 -8.63
CA ALA A 687 20.02 32.41 -9.91
C ALA A 687 20.73 33.46 -10.76
N GLY A 688 21.74 33.03 -11.51
CA GLY A 688 22.50 33.94 -12.36
C GLY A 688 23.82 33.32 -12.82
N GLU A 689 24.67 34.15 -13.36
CA GLU A 689 26.00 33.77 -13.85
C GLU A 689 27.00 33.76 -12.67
N ASN A 690 27.68 32.62 -12.48
CA ASN A 690 28.75 32.47 -11.46
C ASN A 690 28.38 32.86 -10.02
N ILE A 691 27.11 32.69 -9.61
CA ILE A 691 26.64 33.11 -8.26
C ILE A 691 27.41 32.39 -7.15
N PHE A 692 27.94 31.17 -7.42
CA PHE A 692 28.73 30.42 -6.47
C PHE A 692 30.08 31.06 -6.22
N GLU A 693 30.82 31.47 -7.26
CA GLU A 693 32.12 32.12 -7.16
C GLU A 693 32.02 33.52 -6.56
N ARG A 694 30.93 34.26 -6.84
CA ARG A 694 30.66 35.57 -6.29
C ARG A 694 30.15 35.53 -4.85
N GLY A 695 29.80 34.34 -4.34
CA GLY A 695 29.19 34.19 -3.01
C GLY A 695 27.73 34.63 -2.92
N GLU A 696 27.09 34.93 -4.04
CA GLU A 696 25.70 35.45 -4.12
C GLU A 696 24.67 34.36 -3.81
N TRP A 697 25.04 33.07 -3.90
CA TRP A 697 24.18 31.94 -3.56
C TRP A 697 23.69 31.93 -2.10
N PHE A 698 24.31 32.72 -1.20
CA PHE A 698 24.01 32.81 0.22
C PHE A 698 23.61 34.23 0.65
N THR A 699 23.25 35.08 -0.28
CA THR A 699 22.73 36.46 -0.03
C THR A 699 21.22 36.42 0.23
N LEU A 700 20.61 37.60 0.40
CA LEU A 700 19.16 37.72 0.38
C LEU A 700 18.64 37.23 -0.98
N PRO A 701 17.52 36.49 -1.02
CA PRO A 701 16.97 35.97 -2.26
C PRO A 701 16.59 37.10 -3.23
N ASP A 702 16.99 36.94 -4.50
CA ASP A 702 16.63 37.84 -5.58
C ASP A 702 15.22 37.61 -6.11
N TYR A 703 14.74 36.35 -5.95
CA TYR A 703 13.42 35.92 -6.42
C TYR A 703 12.62 35.28 -5.31
N SER A 704 11.35 35.68 -5.23
CA SER A 704 10.40 35.13 -4.27
C SER A 704 9.10 34.70 -4.95
N GLY A 705 8.45 33.69 -4.43
CA GLY A 705 7.18 33.22 -4.95
C GLY A 705 6.30 32.60 -3.88
N TYR A 706 5.03 32.83 -3.98
CA TYR A 706 4.01 32.42 -3.02
C TYR A 706 2.88 31.70 -3.73
N SER A 707 2.27 30.75 -3.05
CA SER A 707 1.13 30.03 -3.60
C SER A 707 0.15 29.58 -2.53
N ILE A 708 -1.13 29.65 -2.86
CA ILE A 708 -2.20 28.99 -2.12
C ILE A 708 -2.87 27.99 -3.07
N GLY A 709 -3.00 26.74 -2.63
CA GLY A 709 -3.51 25.68 -3.48
C GLY A 709 -4.54 24.79 -2.81
N TYR A 710 -5.36 24.17 -3.64
CA TYR A 710 -6.21 23.02 -3.30
C TYR A 710 -5.73 21.80 -4.06
N GLY A 711 -5.61 20.67 -3.37
CA GLY A 711 -5.23 19.38 -3.91
C GLY A 711 -6.26 18.31 -3.59
N TYR A 712 -6.46 17.39 -4.53
CA TYR A 712 -7.30 16.21 -4.36
C TYR A 712 -6.60 14.95 -4.86
N GLU A 713 -6.51 13.92 -4.01
CA GLU A 713 -5.97 12.61 -4.39
C GLU A 713 -7.01 11.82 -5.17
N SER A 714 -6.97 11.88 -6.51
CA SER A 714 -7.86 11.14 -7.37
C SER A 714 -7.27 9.77 -7.78
N PHE A 715 -8.09 8.91 -8.35
CA PHE A 715 -7.64 7.61 -8.87
C PHE A 715 -6.75 7.73 -10.13
N VAL A 716 -6.82 8.85 -10.84
CA VAL A 716 -5.96 9.13 -12.01
C VAL A 716 -4.68 9.87 -11.63
N GLY A 717 -4.45 10.12 -10.34
CA GLY A 717 -3.37 10.91 -9.80
C GLY A 717 -3.86 12.18 -9.11
N PRO A 718 -2.96 13.02 -8.59
CA PRO A 718 -3.32 14.27 -7.93
C PRO A 718 -3.99 15.25 -8.90
N ALA A 719 -5.03 15.93 -8.43
CA ALA A 719 -5.62 17.08 -9.11
C ALA A 719 -5.34 18.31 -8.25
N GLN A 720 -4.71 19.34 -8.82
CA GLN A 720 -4.29 20.50 -8.06
C GLN A 720 -4.65 21.78 -8.79
N VAL A 721 -5.09 22.79 -8.01
CA VAL A 721 -5.30 24.15 -8.47
C VAL A 721 -4.54 25.05 -7.53
N LYS A 722 -3.66 25.91 -8.07
CA LYS A 722 -2.84 26.81 -7.27
C LYS A 722 -2.92 28.23 -7.82
N PHE A 723 -3.16 29.18 -6.94
CA PHE A 723 -3.02 30.60 -7.21
C PHE A 723 -1.61 31.01 -6.76
N ASN A 724 -0.81 31.50 -7.71
CA ASN A 724 0.60 31.80 -7.53
C ASN A 724 0.86 33.27 -7.81
N TRP A 725 1.70 33.91 -6.99
CA TRP A 725 2.11 35.31 -7.18
C TRP A 725 3.54 35.53 -6.69
N SER A 726 4.13 36.57 -7.20
CA SER A 726 5.42 37.10 -6.74
C SER A 726 5.32 38.63 -6.56
N PRO A 727 5.94 39.21 -5.52
CA PRO A 727 6.03 40.65 -5.40
C PRO A 727 6.89 41.35 -6.47
N GLU A 728 7.78 40.58 -7.11
CA GLU A 728 8.71 41.05 -8.13
C GLU A 728 8.09 41.09 -9.53
N VAL A 729 6.93 40.45 -9.71
CA VAL A 729 6.21 40.35 -11.01
C VAL A 729 4.81 40.93 -10.84
N GLU A 730 4.37 41.73 -11.81
CA GLU A 730 3.02 42.36 -11.78
C GLU A 730 1.89 41.32 -12.00
N GLU A 731 2.20 40.17 -12.63
CA GLU A 731 1.23 39.15 -12.98
C GLU A 731 1.11 38.07 -11.88
N SER A 732 -0.09 37.56 -11.73
CA SER A 732 -0.37 36.37 -10.92
C SER A 732 -0.93 35.24 -11.77
N PHE A 733 -0.63 34.00 -11.41
CA PHE A 733 -0.92 32.85 -12.25
C PHE A 733 -1.87 31.87 -11.53
N LEU A 734 -2.90 31.41 -12.23
CA LEU A 734 -3.72 30.28 -11.80
C LEU A 734 -3.21 29.04 -12.55
N THR A 735 -2.59 28.12 -11.82
CA THR A 735 -2.12 26.85 -12.39
C THR A 735 -3.07 25.73 -12.05
N PHE A 736 -3.30 24.83 -13.00
CA PHE A 736 -4.09 23.62 -12.86
C PHE A 736 -3.29 22.42 -13.35
N SER A 737 -3.32 21.35 -12.59
CA SER A 737 -2.77 20.07 -13.01
C SER A 737 -3.65 18.91 -12.57
N ILE A 738 -3.68 17.85 -13.36
CA ILE A 738 -4.35 16.60 -13.04
C ILE A 738 -3.54 15.43 -13.57
N GLY A 739 -3.48 14.37 -12.80
CA GLY A 739 -2.81 13.13 -13.18
C GLY A 739 -1.40 13.01 -12.61
N TYR A 740 -0.83 11.84 -12.79
CA TYR A 740 0.55 11.58 -12.42
C TYR A 740 1.51 12.26 -13.39
N TRP A 741 2.63 12.74 -12.89
CA TRP A 741 3.70 13.31 -13.71
C TRP A 741 4.51 12.20 -14.39
N PHE A 742 4.61 12.24 -15.75
CA PHE A 742 5.32 11.28 -16.57
C PHE A 742 6.00 11.91 -17.79
#